data_931d3349a9a730463231742f2415b6ae
#
_entry.id   931d3349a9a730463231742f2415b6ae
#
_cell.length_a   1.000
_cell.length_b   1.000
_cell.length_c   1.000
_cell.angle_alpha   90.00
_cell.angle_beta   90.00
_cell.angle_gamma   90.00
#
_symmetry.space_group_name_H-M   'P 1'
#
loop_
_entity.id
_entity.type
_entity.pdbx_description
1 polymer ?
#
loop_
_entity_poly.entity_id
_entity_poly.type
_entity_poly.pdbx_seq_one_letter_code
_entity_poly.pdbx_strand_id
1 'polypeptide(L)'
;MIPQISQAPGVVQLVLNFLQELEQQGFTGDTATSYADRLTMSTDNSIYQLLPDAVVFPRSTADVALIARLAAQERYSSLIFTPRGGGTGTNGQALNQGIIVDMSRHMNRIIEINPEEGWVRVEAGVIKAQLNQYLKPFGYFFAPELSTSNRATLGGMINTDASGQGSLVYGKTSDHVLGVRAVLLGGDILDTQPLPVELAETLGKSNTTIGRIYNTVYQRCRQQRQLIIDNFPKLNRFLTGYDLRHVFNDEMTEFDLTRILTGSEGTLAFITEARLDITRLPKVRRLVNVKYDSFDSALRNAPFMVEARALSVETVDSKVLNLAREDIVWHSVSELITDVPDQEMLGLNIVEFAGDDEALIDERVNALCARLDELIASHQAGVIGWQVCRELAGVERIYAMRKKAVGLLGNAKGAAKPIPFAEDTCVPPEHLADYIAEFRALLDSHGLSYGMFGHVDAGVLHVRPALDMCDPQQEILMKQISDDVVALTAKYGGLLWGEHGKGFRAEYSPAFFGEELFAELRKVKAAFDPHNRLNPGKICPPEGLDAPMMKVDAVKRGTFDRQIPIAVRQQWRGAMECNGNGLCFNFDARSPMCPSMKITQNRIHSPKGRATLVREWLRLLADRGVDPLKLEQELPESGVSLRTLIARTRNSWHANKGEYDFSHEVKEAMSGCLACKACSTQCPIKIDVPEFRSRFLQLYHTR
;
A
#
# COMPACT_ATOMS: atom_id res chain seq x y z
N MET A 1 34.04 17.84 -11.57
CA MET A 1 34.17 16.34 -11.59
C MET A 1 33.57 15.80 -10.29
N ILE A 2 32.70 14.80 -10.37
CA ILE A 2 32.10 14.18 -9.19
C ILE A 2 33.15 13.36 -8.42
N PRO A 3 33.17 13.42 -7.06
CA PRO A 3 34.06 12.61 -6.23
C PRO A 3 33.62 11.15 -6.18
N GLN A 4 34.52 10.28 -5.76
CA GLN A 4 34.18 8.91 -5.35
C GLN A 4 33.28 8.95 -4.12
N ILE A 5 32.15 8.25 -4.15
CA ILE A 5 31.21 8.12 -3.03
C ILE A 5 31.43 6.76 -2.37
N SER A 6 32.39 6.72 -1.44
CA SER A 6 32.80 5.48 -0.77
C SER A 6 32.00 5.16 0.52
N GLN A 7 31.16 6.08 0.99
CA GLN A 7 30.40 5.93 2.23
C GLN A 7 29.00 5.36 1.92
N ALA A 8 28.89 4.04 1.85
CA ALA A 8 27.59 3.39 2.03
C ALA A 8 27.48 2.89 3.47
N PRO A 9 26.29 2.92 4.08
CA PRO A 9 26.07 2.22 5.34
C PRO A 9 26.41 0.74 5.19
N GLY A 10 27.38 0.25 5.95
CA GLY A 10 27.79 -1.16 5.92
C GLY A 10 26.67 -2.09 6.35
N VAL A 11 26.77 -3.36 5.96
CA VAL A 11 25.92 -4.43 6.49
C VAL A 11 26.60 -5.00 7.73
N VAL A 12 25.81 -5.22 8.77
CA VAL A 12 26.30 -5.82 10.02
C VAL A 12 26.83 -7.22 9.76
N GLN A 13 27.99 -7.58 10.33
CA GLN A 13 28.65 -8.87 10.10
C GLN A 13 27.72 -10.06 10.43
N LEU A 14 26.89 -9.93 11.45
CA LEU A 14 25.93 -10.96 11.83
C LEU A 14 24.93 -11.29 10.68
N VAL A 15 24.49 -10.27 9.96
CA VAL A 15 23.61 -10.43 8.79
C VAL A 15 24.35 -11.14 7.65
N LEU A 16 25.60 -10.75 7.37
CA LEU A 16 26.42 -11.42 6.35
C LEU A 16 26.65 -12.89 6.69
N ASN A 17 26.94 -13.21 7.95
CA ASN A 17 27.09 -14.59 8.41
C ASN A 17 25.79 -15.38 8.25
N PHE A 18 24.65 -14.77 8.58
CA PHE A 18 23.33 -15.38 8.40
C PHE A 18 23.07 -15.73 6.93
N LEU A 19 23.30 -14.79 6.02
CA LEU A 19 23.08 -15.00 4.58
C LEU A 19 24.02 -16.07 4.00
N GLN A 20 25.30 -16.04 4.39
CA GLN A 20 26.25 -17.05 3.95
C GLN A 20 25.85 -18.45 4.42
N GLU A 21 25.42 -18.60 5.66
CA GLU A 21 24.95 -19.87 6.18
C GLU A 21 23.64 -20.32 5.52
N LEU A 22 22.73 -19.39 5.25
CA LEU A 22 21.49 -19.66 4.54
C LEU A 22 21.76 -20.28 3.16
N GLU A 23 22.72 -19.71 2.40
CA GLU A 23 23.15 -20.25 1.12
C GLU A 23 23.79 -21.63 1.25
N GLN A 24 24.66 -21.84 2.25
CA GLN A 24 25.30 -23.13 2.53
C GLN A 24 24.29 -24.23 2.90
N GLN A 25 23.17 -23.87 3.52
CA GLN A 25 22.10 -24.81 3.87
C GLN A 25 21.14 -25.11 2.72
N GLY A 26 21.39 -24.58 1.52
CA GLY A 26 20.64 -24.92 0.31
C GLY A 26 19.47 -23.98 0.02
N PHE A 27 19.52 -22.74 0.47
CA PHE A 27 18.58 -21.70 0.04
C PHE A 27 18.62 -21.54 -1.47
N THR A 28 17.47 -21.65 -2.13
CA THR A 28 17.37 -21.61 -3.59
C THR A 28 17.04 -20.22 -4.14
N GLY A 29 16.69 -19.30 -3.26
CA GLY A 29 16.34 -17.93 -3.61
C GLY A 29 17.57 -17.05 -3.84
N ASP A 30 17.32 -15.73 -3.94
CA ASP A 30 18.38 -14.74 -4.10
C ASP A 30 18.60 -13.97 -2.78
N THR A 31 19.82 -13.52 -2.54
CA THR A 31 20.19 -12.62 -1.45
C THR A 31 20.73 -11.31 -2.00
N ALA A 32 20.47 -10.19 -1.34
CA ALA A 32 20.92 -8.87 -1.78
C ALA A 32 21.34 -8.01 -0.60
N THR A 33 22.57 -7.49 -0.68
CA THR A 33 23.20 -6.66 0.37
C THR A 33 23.77 -5.35 -0.18
N SER A 34 23.71 -5.13 -1.50
CA SER A 34 24.18 -3.87 -2.10
C SER A 34 23.41 -2.68 -1.54
N TYR A 35 24.03 -1.53 -1.51
CA TYR A 35 23.35 -0.33 -1.03
C TYR A 35 22.17 0.04 -1.91
N ALA A 36 22.27 -0.16 -3.22
CA ALA A 36 21.20 0.05 -4.18
C ALA A 36 19.98 -0.86 -3.91
N ASP A 37 20.17 -2.15 -3.63
CA ASP A 37 19.09 -3.08 -3.28
C ASP A 37 18.38 -2.64 -2.00
N ARG A 38 19.15 -2.35 -0.96
CA ARG A 38 18.66 -1.94 0.34
C ARG A 38 17.88 -0.62 0.27
N LEU A 39 18.40 0.38 -0.46
CA LEU A 39 17.73 1.66 -0.69
C LEU A 39 16.42 1.50 -1.47
N THR A 40 16.40 0.66 -2.48
CA THR A 40 15.18 0.41 -3.26
C THR A 40 14.07 -0.16 -2.40
N MET A 41 14.42 -0.97 -1.40
CA MET A 41 13.50 -1.57 -0.44
C MET A 41 13.26 -0.71 0.80
N SER A 42 14.00 0.40 0.97
CA SER A 42 13.83 1.31 2.11
C SER A 42 12.57 2.17 2.04
N THR A 43 11.89 2.19 0.91
CA THR A 43 10.68 2.96 0.65
C THR A 43 9.57 2.09 0.06
N ASP A 44 8.33 2.49 0.28
CA ASP A 44 7.12 1.92 -0.32
C ASP A 44 6.20 3.04 -0.84
N ASN A 45 4.89 2.85 -0.82
CA ASN A 45 3.93 3.90 -1.20
C ASN A 45 3.61 4.87 -0.05
N SER A 46 4.22 4.71 1.11
CA SER A 46 4.11 5.64 2.24
C SER A 46 5.11 6.80 2.13
N ILE A 47 5.04 7.71 3.09
CA ILE A 47 5.98 8.84 3.22
C ILE A 47 7.27 8.45 3.96
N TYR A 48 7.34 7.25 4.54
CA TYR A 48 8.43 6.81 5.40
C TYR A 48 9.60 6.23 4.62
N GLN A 49 10.76 6.20 5.28
CA GLN A 49 11.97 5.58 4.75
C GLN A 49 12.77 4.92 5.88
N LEU A 50 12.95 3.60 5.80
CA LEU A 50 13.78 2.81 6.69
C LEU A 50 14.70 1.90 5.88
N LEU A 51 16.01 2.03 6.08
CA LEU A 51 17.00 1.22 5.36
C LEU A 51 17.09 -0.17 6.00
N PRO A 52 16.78 -1.25 5.27
CA PRO A 52 17.00 -2.61 5.76
C PRO A 52 18.48 -2.99 5.72
N ASP A 53 18.84 -4.02 6.50
CA ASP A 53 20.19 -4.56 6.49
C ASP A 53 20.47 -5.45 5.27
N ALA A 54 19.46 -6.20 4.83
CA ALA A 54 19.53 -7.05 3.64
C ALA A 54 18.13 -7.35 3.10
N VAL A 55 18.09 -7.93 1.91
CA VAL A 55 16.87 -8.46 1.28
C VAL A 55 17.10 -9.89 0.84
N VAL A 56 16.13 -10.77 1.08
CA VAL A 56 16.12 -12.15 0.57
C VAL A 56 14.85 -12.38 -0.25
N PHE A 57 14.97 -13.16 -1.30
CA PHE A 57 13.90 -13.44 -2.26
C PHE A 57 13.69 -14.96 -2.35
N PRO A 58 12.88 -15.56 -1.46
CA PRO A 58 12.62 -17.01 -1.47
C PRO A 58 11.86 -17.43 -2.72
N ARG A 59 12.06 -18.70 -3.13
CA ARG A 59 11.37 -19.31 -4.28
C ARG A 59 10.24 -20.25 -3.88
N SER A 60 10.19 -20.64 -2.61
CA SER A 60 9.23 -21.63 -2.13
C SER A 60 8.95 -21.49 -0.63
N THR A 61 7.90 -22.16 -0.17
CA THR A 61 7.63 -22.30 1.27
C THR A 61 8.81 -22.97 1.99
N ALA A 62 9.53 -23.88 1.34
CA ALA A 62 10.71 -24.54 1.91
C ALA A 62 11.86 -23.55 2.15
N ASP A 63 12.09 -22.62 1.24
CA ASP A 63 13.06 -21.53 1.42
C ASP A 63 12.70 -20.65 2.61
N VAL A 64 11.42 -20.29 2.74
CA VAL A 64 10.94 -19.47 3.87
C VAL A 64 11.10 -20.24 5.20
N ALA A 65 10.80 -21.53 5.21
CA ALA A 65 11.01 -22.40 6.37
C ALA A 65 12.48 -22.49 6.74
N LEU A 66 13.38 -22.53 5.77
CA LEU A 66 14.83 -22.53 6.01
C LEU A 66 15.29 -21.20 6.64
N ILE A 67 14.84 -20.04 6.11
CA ILE A 67 15.09 -18.74 6.72
C ILE A 67 14.65 -18.73 8.20
N ALA A 68 13.43 -19.19 8.46
CA ALA A 68 12.83 -19.16 9.79
C ALA A 68 13.52 -20.13 10.77
N ARG A 69 13.93 -21.32 10.32
CA ARG A 69 14.70 -22.28 11.14
C ARG A 69 16.07 -21.73 11.50
N LEU A 70 16.78 -21.19 10.52
CA LEU A 70 18.10 -20.61 10.76
C LEU A 70 18.00 -19.41 11.71
N ALA A 71 17.00 -18.55 11.52
CA ALA A 71 16.71 -17.40 12.38
C ALA A 71 16.44 -17.77 13.84
N ALA A 72 15.94 -18.98 14.11
CA ALA A 72 15.65 -19.45 15.47
C ALA A 72 16.90 -19.85 16.27
N GLN A 73 18.07 -19.98 15.63
CA GLN A 73 19.31 -20.29 16.34
C GLN A 73 19.72 -19.10 17.23
N GLU A 74 20.21 -19.41 18.44
CA GLU A 74 20.53 -18.42 19.47
C GLU A 74 21.46 -17.31 18.96
N ARG A 75 22.47 -17.66 18.16
CA ARG A 75 23.43 -16.70 17.57
C ARG A 75 22.77 -15.66 16.67
N TYR A 76 21.58 -15.91 16.12
CA TYR A 76 20.83 -15.01 15.26
C TYR A 76 19.60 -14.38 15.95
N SER A 77 19.48 -14.56 17.27
CA SER A 77 18.31 -14.11 18.05
C SER A 77 18.04 -12.60 18.00
N SER A 78 19.03 -11.78 17.67
CA SER A 78 18.87 -10.33 17.52
C SER A 78 18.39 -9.90 16.13
N LEU A 79 18.39 -10.79 15.13
CA LEU A 79 17.95 -10.45 13.79
C LEU A 79 16.43 -10.34 13.74
N ILE A 80 15.95 -9.30 13.04
CA ILE A 80 14.53 -9.09 12.78
C ILE A 80 14.22 -9.28 11.29
N PHE A 81 13.00 -9.71 11.00
CA PHE A 81 12.54 -10.05 9.66
C PHE A 81 11.22 -9.36 9.35
N THR A 82 11.07 -8.89 8.11
CA THR A 82 9.83 -8.28 7.67
C THR A 82 9.42 -8.86 6.32
N PRO A 83 8.29 -9.55 6.21
CA PRO A 83 7.77 -9.98 4.92
C PRO A 83 7.31 -8.79 4.09
N ARG A 84 7.51 -8.88 2.77
CA ARG A 84 7.12 -7.84 1.82
C ARG A 84 6.48 -8.42 0.57
N GLY A 85 5.41 -7.79 0.14
CA GLY A 85 4.74 -8.05 -1.13
C GLY A 85 4.97 -6.89 -2.12
N GLY A 86 3.90 -6.29 -2.64
CA GLY A 86 3.97 -5.19 -3.60
C GLY A 86 4.57 -3.89 -3.09
N GLY A 87 4.56 -3.64 -1.78
CA GLY A 87 4.96 -2.36 -1.20
C GLY A 87 3.99 -1.24 -1.60
N THR A 88 2.70 -1.55 -1.72
CA THR A 88 1.65 -0.64 -2.17
C THR A 88 0.87 0.01 -1.02
N GLY A 89 1.08 -0.44 0.21
CA GLY A 89 0.47 0.15 1.41
C GLY A 89 0.95 1.58 1.66
N THR A 90 0.05 2.42 2.18
CA THR A 90 0.30 3.85 2.41
C THR A 90 0.84 4.17 3.81
N ASN A 91 0.92 3.16 4.69
CA ASN A 91 1.27 3.34 6.10
C ASN A 91 2.61 2.68 6.50
N GLY A 92 3.42 2.23 5.55
CA GLY A 92 4.76 1.71 5.83
C GLY A 92 4.79 0.29 6.42
N GLN A 93 3.76 -0.53 6.26
CA GLN A 93 3.73 -1.90 6.79
C GLN A 93 4.93 -2.74 6.35
N ALA A 94 5.39 -2.54 5.10
CA ALA A 94 6.47 -3.29 4.48
C ALA A 94 7.88 -2.74 4.78
N LEU A 95 7.98 -1.71 5.63
CA LEU A 95 9.24 -1.06 5.97
C LEU A 95 9.71 -1.45 7.36
N ASN A 96 10.97 -1.85 7.45
CA ASN A 96 11.67 -2.05 8.72
C ASN A 96 13.18 -2.06 8.49
N GLN A 97 13.94 -2.01 9.58
CA GLN A 97 15.36 -2.38 9.60
C GLN A 97 15.46 -3.92 9.58
N GLY A 98 16.65 -4.47 9.57
CA GLY A 98 16.84 -5.92 9.52
C GLY A 98 16.66 -6.52 8.12
N ILE A 99 16.18 -7.75 8.03
CA ILE A 99 16.12 -8.50 6.77
C ILE A 99 14.70 -8.46 6.20
N ILE A 100 14.56 -7.90 5.00
CA ILE A 100 13.31 -7.95 4.24
C ILE A 100 13.21 -9.28 3.51
N VAL A 101 12.09 -9.97 3.67
CA VAL A 101 11.77 -11.21 2.96
C VAL A 101 10.73 -10.89 1.87
N ASP A 102 11.19 -10.70 0.64
CA ASP A 102 10.33 -10.33 -0.49
C ASP A 102 9.72 -11.56 -1.15
N MET A 103 8.41 -11.72 -0.95
CA MET A 103 7.64 -12.85 -1.51
C MET A 103 7.23 -12.60 -2.97
N SER A 104 7.39 -11.39 -3.50
CA SER A 104 6.78 -11.01 -4.78
C SER A 104 7.60 -11.44 -6.01
N ARG A 105 8.93 -11.56 -5.87
CA ARG A 105 9.81 -11.81 -7.03
C ARG A 105 9.60 -13.20 -7.62
N HIS A 106 9.54 -14.23 -6.80
CA HIS A 106 9.56 -15.63 -7.24
C HIS A 106 8.31 -16.43 -6.85
N MET A 107 7.66 -16.10 -5.73
CA MET A 107 6.52 -16.85 -5.20
C MET A 107 5.20 -16.31 -5.75
N ASN A 108 4.99 -16.44 -7.07
CA ASN A 108 3.88 -15.80 -7.80
C ASN A 108 3.12 -16.76 -8.71
N ARG A 109 3.06 -18.04 -8.35
CA ARG A 109 2.33 -19.07 -9.10
C ARG A 109 0.88 -19.18 -8.61
N ILE A 110 -0.04 -19.32 -9.56
CA ILE A 110 -1.39 -19.82 -9.33
C ILE A 110 -1.27 -21.34 -9.34
N ILE A 111 -1.50 -21.99 -8.18
CA ILE A 111 -1.15 -23.40 -7.97
C ILE A 111 -2.25 -24.29 -8.50
N GLU A 112 -3.51 -23.99 -8.15
CA GLU A 112 -4.67 -24.84 -8.43
C GLU A 112 -5.94 -24.03 -8.43
N ILE A 113 -6.91 -24.41 -9.28
CA ILE A 113 -8.26 -23.85 -9.29
C ILE A 113 -9.29 -24.99 -9.24
N ASN A 114 -10.34 -24.81 -8.46
CA ASN A 114 -11.53 -25.65 -8.48
C ASN A 114 -12.78 -24.79 -8.75
N PRO A 115 -13.18 -24.61 -10.02
CA PRO A 115 -14.33 -23.77 -10.36
C PRO A 115 -15.67 -24.38 -9.91
N GLU A 116 -15.75 -25.69 -9.70
CA GLU A 116 -16.98 -26.37 -9.24
C GLU A 116 -17.26 -26.05 -7.77
N GLU A 117 -16.22 -26.05 -6.94
CA GLU A 117 -16.29 -25.67 -5.52
C GLU A 117 -16.08 -24.17 -5.29
N GLY A 118 -15.68 -23.40 -6.32
CA GLY A 118 -15.55 -21.96 -6.24
C GLY A 118 -14.31 -21.46 -5.47
N TRP A 119 -13.16 -22.14 -5.61
CA TRP A 119 -11.92 -21.70 -4.94
C TRP A 119 -10.68 -21.78 -5.83
N VAL A 120 -9.63 -21.04 -5.43
CA VAL A 120 -8.32 -21.06 -6.05
C VAL A 120 -7.23 -21.08 -4.96
N ARG A 121 -6.11 -21.78 -5.22
CA ARG A 121 -4.91 -21.76 -4.37
C ARG A 121 -3.78 -21.04 -5.08
N VAL A 122 -3.16 -20.10 -4.37
CA VAL A 122 -2.15 -19.19 -4.92
C VAL A 122 -0.97 -19.04 -3.97
N GLU A 123 0.21 -18.73 -4.52
CA GLU A 123 1.34 -18.24 -3.73
C GLU A 123 1.14 -16.75 -3.35
N ALA A 124 1.78 -16.33 -2.26
CA ALA A 124 1.60 -15.00 -1.68
C ALA A 124 1.99 -13.84 -2.61
N GLY A 125 2.92 -14.06 -3.53
CA GLY A 125 3.41 -13.06 -4.49
C GLY A 125 2.54 -12.87 -5.73
N VAL A 126 1.48 -13.65 -5.91
CA VAL A 126 0.54 -13.47 -7.03
C VAL A 126 -0.12 -12.10 -6.95
N ILE A 127 -0.13 -11.36 -8.06
CA ILE A 127 -0.77 -10.05 -8.14
C ILE A 127 -2.27 -10.23 -8.38
N LYS A 128 -3.11 -9.42 -7.72
CA LYS A 128 -4.57 -9.50 -7.85
C LYS A 128 -5.04 -9.46 -9.30
N ALA A 129 -4.54 -8.54 -10.11
CA ALA A 129 -4.92 -8.45 -11.53
C ALA A 129 -4.46 -9.68 -12.34
N GLN A 130 -3.33 -10.29 -11.98
CA GLN A 130 -2.87 -11.56 -12.55
C GLN A 130 -3.88 -12.66 -12.25
N LEU A 131 -4.33 -12.78 -11.00
CA LEU A 131 -5.34 -13.74 -10.60
C LEU A 131 -6.65 -13.51 -11.36
N ASN A 132 -7.15 -12.27 -11.42
CA ASN A 132 -8.39 -11.97 -12.11
C ASN A 132 -8.33 -12.23 -13.62
N GLN A 133 -7.17 -11.99 -14.24
CA GLN A 133 -6.95 -12.36 -15.65
C GLN A 133 -7.02 -13.88 -15.85
N TYR A 134 -6.45 -14.64 -14.91
CA TYR A 134 -6.49 -16.11 -14.93
C TYR A 134 -7.90 -16.66 -14.70
N LEU A 135 -8.68 -16.07 -13.77
CA LEU A 135 -10.02 -16.52 -13.41
C LEU A 135 -11.10 -16.17 -14.45
N LYS A 136 -10.89 -15.10 -15.23
CA LYS A 136 -11.89 -14.57 -16.18
C LYS A 136 -12.41 -15.61 -17.18
N PRO A 137 -11.60 -16.48 -17.81
CA PRO A 137 -12.10 -17.53 -18.70
C PRO A 137 -13.03 -18.55 -18.04
N PHE A 138 -12.93 -18.71 -16.71
CA PHE A 138 -13.79 -19.58 -15.91
C PHE A 138 -15.07 -18.88 -15.44
N GLY A 139 -15.24 -17.58 -15.73
CA GLY A 139 -16.38 -16.78 -15.30
C GLY A 139 -16.30 -16.30 -13.85
N TYR A 140 -15.09 -16.22 -13.28
CA TYR A 140 -14.85 -15.83 -11.89
C TYR A 140 -13.90 -14.64 -11.76
N PHE A 141 -13.89 -14.03 -10.58
CA PHE A 141 -12.91 -13.03 -10.15
C PHE A 141 -12.72 -13.10 -8.63
N PHE A 142 -11.64 -12.51 -8.14
CA PHE A 142 -11.41 -12.29 -6.72
C PHE A 142 -12.00 -10.93 -6.35
N ALA A 143 -13.05 -10.95 -5.53
CA ALA A 143 -13.94 -9.80 -5.37
C ALA A 143 -13.35 -8.60 -4.61
N PRO A 144 -12.54 -8.74 -3.52
CA PRO A 144 -12.00 -7.57 -2.82
C PRO A 144 -11.24 -6.66 -3.78
N GLU A 145 -11.69 -5.39 -3.92
CA GLU A 145 -11.13 -4.44 -4.89
C GLU A 145 -10.16 -3.47 -4.21
N LEU A 146 -9.19 -2.98 -4.97
CA LEU A 146 -8.26 -1.92 -4.55
C LEU A 146 -7.69 -1.17 -5.76
N SER A 147 -7.29 0.08 -5.54
CA SER A 147 -6.73 0.94 -6.60
C SER A 147 -5.40 0.43 -7.16
N THR A 148 -4.68 -0.38 -6.39
CA THR A 148 -3.37 -0.95 -6.75
C THR A 148 -3.45 -2.37 -7.28
N SER A 149 -4.62 -2.84 -7.71
CA SER A 149 -4.88 -4.23 -8.13
C SER A 149 -3.90 -4.78 -9.17
N ASN A 150 -3.33 -3.94 -10.02
CA ASN A 150 -2.35 -4.34 -11.03
C ASN A 150 -0.92 -4.54 -10.50
N ARG A 151 -0.66 -4.35 -9.20
CA ARG A 151 0.66 -4.49 -8.57
C ARG A 151 0.64 -4.94 -7.11
N ALA A 152 -0.52 -4.94 -6.45
CA ALA A 152 -0.69 -5.48 -5.10
C ALA A 152 -0.69 -7.01 -5.14
N THR A 153 0.08 -7.62 -4.23
CA THR A 153 0.14 -9.07 -4.09
C THR A 153 -0.96 -9.59 -3.16
N LEU A 154 -1.41 -10.82 -3.38
CA LEU A 154 -2.42 -11.46 -2.53
C LEU A 154 -1.94 -11.63 -1.09
N GLY A 155 -0.67 -11.98 -0.88
CA GLY A 155 -0.08 -12.00 0.46
C GLY A 155 -0.11 -10.65 1.15
N GLY A 156 0.14 -9.56 0.42
CA GLY A 156 -0.03 -8.19 0.92
C GLY A 156 -1.48 -7.85 1.27
N MET A 157 -2.43 -8.24 0.42
CA MET A 157 -3.86 -8.04 0.68
C MET A 157 -4.33 -8.81 1.92
N ILE A 158 -3.88 -10.05 2.10
CA ILE A 158 -4.19 -10.86 3.27
C ILE A 158 -3.60 -10.22 4.53
N ASN A 159 -2.33 -9.81 4.49
CA ASN A 159 -1.67 -9.20 5.64
C ASN A 159 -2.25 -7.86 6.08
N THR A 160 -2.90 -7.11 5.18
CA THR A 160 -3.61 -5.86 5.51
C THR A 160 -5.11 -6.03 5.68
N ASP A 161 -5.67 -7.19 5.36
CA ASP A 161 -7.11 -7.42 5.23
C ASP A 161 -7.75 -6.39 4.28
N ALA A 162 -7.14 -6.23 3.11
CA ALA A 162 -7.46 -5.18 2.17
C ALA A 162 -8.90 -5.26 1.68
N SER A 163 -9.54 -4.10 1.56
CA SER A 163 -10.86 -3.93 0.98
C SER A 163 -10.91 -2.65 0.15
N GLY A 164 -12.01 -2.42 -0.54
CA GLY A 164 -12.19 -1.24 -1.36
C GLY A 164 -13.60 -1.16 -1.92
N GLN A 165 -13.74 -0.69 -3.13
CA GLN A 165 -15.01 -0.53 -3.81
C GLN A 165 -15.85 -1.81 -3.78
N GLY A 166 -17.13 -1.67 -3.44
CA GLY A 166 -18.10 -2.78 -3.40
C GLY A 166 -18.04 -3.65 -2.14
N SER A 167 -17.28 -3.27 -1.11
CA SER A 167 -17.10 -4.09 0.09
C SER A 167 -18.37 -4.28 0.91
N LEU A 168 -19.39 -3.43 0.77
CA LEU A 168 -20.70 -3.67 1.40
C LEU A 168 -21.34 -4.98 0.94
N VAL A 169 -21.11 -5.36 -0.31
CA VAL A 169 -21.65 -6.59 -0.90
C VAL A 169 -20.59 -7.70 -0.91
N TYR A 170 -19.37 -7.37 -1.31
CA TYR A 170 -18.30 -8.35 -1.49
C TYR A 170 -17.46 -8.59 -0.24
N GLY A 171 -17.55 -7.76 0.78
CA GLY A 171 -16.75 -7.89 1.99
C GLY A 171 -15.29 -7.48 1.83
N LYS A 172 -14.47 -7.92 2.77
CA LYS A 172 -13.02 -7.71 2.85
C LYS A 172 -12.27 -8.95 2.37
N THR A 173 -10.95 -8.86 2.28
CA THR A 173 -10.09 -10.00 1.95
C THR A 173 -10.32 -11.18 2.90
N SER A 174 -10.45 -10.94 4.22
CA SER A 174 -10.71 -11.98 5.22
C SER A 174 -11.99 -12.79 4.97
N ASP A 175 -13.00 -12.21 4.31
CA ASP A 175 -14.23 -12.90 3.98
C ASP A 175 -14.07 -13.88 2.81
N HIS A 176 -12.95 -13.81 2.09
CA HIS A 176 -12.61 -14.65 0.94
C HIS A 176 -11.40 -15.57 1.16
N VAL A 177 -10.77 -15.53 2.32
CA VAL A 177 -9.64 -16.42 2.65
C VAL A 177 -10.16 -17.67 3.32
N LEU A 178 -10.17 -18.78 2.60
CA LEU A 178 -10.60 -20.09 3.10
C LEU A 178 -9.53 -20.78 3.97
N GLY A 179 -8.29 -20.36 3.84
CA GLY A 179 -7.17 -20.84 4.63
C GLY A 179 -5.85 -20.30 4.09
N VAL A 180 -4.83 -20.35 4.92
CA VAL A 180 -3.46 -19.95 4.54
C VAL A 180 -2.46 -21.02 4.94
N ARG A 181 -1.37 -21.08 4.18
CA ARG A 181 -0.13 -21.73 4.60
C ARG A 181 0.83 -20.66 5.05
N ALA A 182 1.25 -20.76 6.30
CA ALA A 182 2.16 -19.80 6.92
C ALA A 182 3.37 -20.53 7.52
N VAL A 183 4.50 -19.85 7.56
CA VAL A 183 5.72 -20.33 8.21
C VAL A 183 5.94 -19.50 9.47
N LEU A 184 6.02 -20.19 10.61
CA LEU A 184 6.34 -19.57 11.91
C LEU A 184 7.83 -19.32 12.04
N LEU A 185 8.22 -18.36 12.85
CA LEU A 185 9.62 -18.21 13.24
C LEU A 185 10.03 -19.50 14.02
N GLY A 186 11.05 -20.18 13.51
CA GLY A 186 11.39 -21.54 13.93
C GLY A 186 11.24 -22.56 12.80
N GLY A 187 10.47 -22.24 11.77
CA GLY A 187 10.34 -23.01 10.54
C GLY A 187 9.16 -23.98 10.51
N ASP A 188 8.34 -24.03 11.56
CA ASP A 188 7.11 -24.83 11.56
C ASP A 188 6.12 -24.27 10.52
N ILE A 189 5.50 -25.18 9.77
CA ILE A 189 4.47 -24.84 8.78
C ILE A 189 3.10 -24.94 9.46
N LEU A 190 2.36 -23.87 9.43
CA LEU A 190 1.01 -23.74 9.94
C LEU A 190 0.03 -23.64 8.77
N ASP A 191 -0.78 -24.67 8.55
CA ASP A 191 -1.92 -24.63 7.64
C ASP A 191 -3.18 -24.31 8.44
N THR A 192 -3.94 -23.31 8.03
CA THR A 192 -5.16 -22.87 8.70
C THR A 192 -6.39 -23.04 7.82
N GLN A 193 -7.50 -23.30 8.47
CA GLN A 193 -8.85 -23.31 7.90
C GLN A 193 -9.87 -23.27 9.03
N PRO A 194 -11.15 -22.94 8.77
CA PRO A 194 -12.21 -23.11 9.76
C PRO A 194 -12.28 -24.57 10.26
N LEU A 195 -12.39 -24.74 11.57
CA LEU A 195 -12.43 -26.04 12.25
C LEU A 195 -13.60 -26.10 13.24
N PRO A 196 -14.23 -27.27 13.44
CA PRO A 196 -15.10 -27.46 14.60
C PRO A 196 -14.36 -27.13 15.90
N VAL A 197 -15.03 -26.49 16.85
CA VAL A 197 -14.41 -26.02 18.12
C VAL A 197 -13.73 -27.16 18.91
N GLU A 198 -14.29 -28.37 18.88
CA GLU A 198 -13.74 -29.54 19.56
C GLU A 198 -12.36 -29.95 18.96
N LEU A 199 -12.23 -29.83 17.65
CA LEU A 199 -10.96 -30.12 16.97
C LEU A 199 -9.92 -29.03 17.28
N ALA A 200 -10.31 -27.77 17.25
CA ALA A 200 -9.43 -26.65 17.64
C ALA A 200 -8.94 -26.77 19.08
N GLU A 201 -9.82 -27.14 20.02
CA GLU A 201 -9.48 -27.39 21.41
C GLU A 201 -8.50 -28.59 21.54
N THR A 202 -8.71 -29.64 20.75
CA THR A 202 -7.84 -30.82 20.75
C THR A 202 -6.44 -30.49 20.24
N LEU A 203 -6.32 -29.70 19.16
CA LEU A 203 -5.05 -29.19 18.65
C LEU A 203 -4.32 -28.35 19.71
N GLY A 204 -5.05 -27.53 20.46
CA GLY A 204 -4.51 -26.73 21.54
C GLY A 204 -3.91 -27.52 22.73
N LYS A 205 -4.23 -28.81 22.88
CA LYS A 205 -3.66 -29.68 23.92
C LYS A 205 -2.26 -30.21 23.57
N SER A 206 -1.82 -30.04 22.33
CA SER A 206 -0.50 -30.48 21.87
C SER A 206 0.60 -29.59 22.46
N ASN A 207 1.68 -30.20 22.92
CA ASN A 207 2.85 -29.49 23.46
C ASN A 207 3.81 -29.04 22.34
N THR A 208 3.28 -28.46 21.28
CA THR A 208 4.01 -27.89 20.15
C THR A 208 3.81 -26.39 20.08
N THR A 209 4.61 -25.67 19.30
CA THR A 209 4.41 -24.24 19.05
C THR A 209 3.02 -23.98 18.45
N ILE A 210 2.61 -24.78 17.49
CA ILE A 210 1.27 -24.69 16.88
C ILE A 210 0.17 -24.95 17.93
N GLY A 211 0.34 -25.98 18.78
CA GLY A 211 -0.62 -26.25 19.86
C GLY A 211 -0.75 -25.10 20.85
N ARG A 212 0.36 -24.48 21.24
CA ARG A 212 0.34 -23.30 22.11
C ARG A 212 -0.39 -22.10 21.46
N ILE A 213 -0.21 -21.90 20.15
CA ILE A 213 -0.92 -20.85 19.40
C ILE A 213 -2.42 -21.11 19.42
N TYR A 214 -2.87 -22.32 19.04
CA TYR A 214 -4.29 -22.70 19.08
C TYR A 214 -4.87 -22.51 20.48
N ASN A 215 -4.17 -23.03 21.51
CA ASN A 215 -4.63 -22.89 22.89
C ASN A 215 -4.77 -21.43 23.32
N THR A 216 -3.75 -20.61 23.06
CA THR A 216 -3.77 -19.19 23.47
C THR A 216 -4.92 -18.46 22.79
N VAL A 217 -5.03 -18.52 21.46
CA VAL A 217 -6.09 -17.79 20.72
C VAL A 217 -7.47 -18.32 21.13
N TYR A 218 -7.66 -19.64 21.20
CA TYR A 218 -8.93 -20.26 21.59
C TYR A 218 -9.36 -19.81 22.99
N GLN A 219 -8.48 -19.96 23.99
CA GLN A 219 -8.81 -19.62 25.39
C GLN A 219 -9.05 -18.11 25.56
N ARG A 220 -8.19 -17.27 24.99
CA ARG A 220 -8.33 -15.80 25.12
C ARG A 220 -9.61 -15.29 24.49
N CYS A 221 -9.88 -15.67 23.24
CA CYS A 221 -11.09 -15.23 22.53
C CYS A 221 -12.37 -15.78 23.14
N ARG A 222 -12.33 -16.99 23.74
CA ARG A 222 -13.49 -17.57 24.45
C ARG A 222 -13.74 -16.89 25.80
N GLN A 223 -12.69 -16.73 26.60
CA GLN A 223 -12.81 -16.13 27.96
C GLN A 223 -13.16 -14.66 27.89
N GLN A 224 -12.67 -13.93 26.92
CA GLN A 224 -12.88 -12.49 26.74
C GLN A 224 -13.95 -12.17 25.68
N ARG A 225 -14.80 -13.15 25.35
CA ARG A 225 -15.78 -13.01 24.24
C ARG A 225 -16.64 -11.75 24.37
N GLN A 226 -17.16 -11.47 25.56
CA GLN A 226 -18.01 -10.30 25.79
C GLN A 226 -17.23 -9.00 25.64
N LEU A 227 -16.04 -8.91 26.24
CA LEU A 227 -15.15 -7.74 26.09
C LEU A 227 -14.84 -7.47 24.61
N ILE A 228 -14.54 -8.53 23.85
CA ILE A 228 -14.26 -8.43 22.41
C ILE A 228 -15.48 -7.90 21.65
N ILE A 229 -16.65 -8.49 21.83
CA ILE A 229 -17.89 -8.09 21.15
C ILE A 229 -18.27 -6.64 21.46
N ASP A 230 -18.09 -6.21 22.71
CA ASP A 230 -18.47 -4.86 23.15
C ASP A 230 -17.55 -3.77 22.56
N ASN A 231 -16.26 -4.08 22.37
CA ASN A 231 -15.24 -3.10 22.01
C ASN A 231 -14.74 -3.20 20.56
N PHE A 232 -15.01 -4.31 19.83
CA PHE A 232 -14.67 -4.37 18.41
C PHE A 232 -15.61 -3.47 17.60
N PRO A 233 -15.08 -2.81 16.54
CA PRO A 233 -15.88 -1.91 15.71
C PRO A 233 -17.12 -2.59 15.13
N LYS A 234 -18.25 -1.89 15.15
CA LYS A 234 -19.53 -2.32 14.55
C LYS A 234 -19.73 -1.62 13.18
N LEU A 235 -18.65 -1.45 12.44
CA LEU A 235 -18.61 -0.83 11.12
C LEU A 235 -18.47 -1.90 10.06
N ASN A 236 -18.90 -1.62 8.83
CA ASN A 236 -18.71 -2.54 7.71
C ASN A 236 -17.24 -2.64 7.29
N ARG A 237 -16.48 -1.57 7.51
CA ARG A 237 -15.05 -1.52 7.25
C ARG A 237 -14.29 -1.17 8.51
N PHE A 238 -13.41 -2.06 8.89
CA PHE A 238 -12.48 -1.83 9.99
C PHE A 238 -11.31 -2.78 9.85
N LEU A 239 -10.13 -2.30 10.22
CA LEU A 239 -8.94 -3.12 10.34
C LEU A 239 -8.43 -3.03 11.78
N THR A 240 -8.47 -4.13 12.49
CA THR A 240 -8.08 -4.19 13.91
C THR A 240 -6.69 -4.77 14.10
N GLY A 241 -6.07 -5.29 13.04
CA GLY A 241 -4.90 -6.13 13.12
C GLY A 241 -5.34 -7.58 13.36
N TYR A 242 -5.19 -8.09 14.59
CA TYR A 242 -5.67 -9.43 14.93
C TYR A 242 -7.18 -9.40 15.16
N ASP A 243 -7.92 -10.09 14.29
CA ASP A 243 -9.39 -10.11 14.38
C ASP A 243 -9.86 -11.15 15.42
N LEU A 244 -9.82 -10.76 16.68
CA LEU A 244 -10.24 -11.62 17.81
C LEU A 244 -11.74 -11.96 17.76
N ARG A 245 -12.57 -11.11 17.12
CA ARG A 245 -14.01 -11.29 17.09
C ARG A 245 -14.44 -12.48 16.23
N HIS A 246 -13.87 -12.60 15.04
CA HIS A 246 -14.31 -13.54 14.02
C HIS A 246 -13.53 -14.88 14.02
N VAL A 247 -12.67 -15.11 15.06
CA VAL A 247 -12.09 -16.45 15.29
C VAL A 247 -13.16 -17.49 15.62
N PHE A 248 -14.26 -17.09 16.25
CA PHE A 248 -15.44 -17.89 16.43
C PHE A 248 -16.60 -17.34 15.60
N ASN A 249 -17.38 -18.24 15.01
CA ASN A 249 -18.69 -17.87 14.47
C ASN A 249 -19.65 -17.46 15.61
N ASP A 250 -20.79 -16.86 15.29
CA ASP A 250 -21.73 -16.34 16.29
C ASP A 250 -22.33 -17.49 17.15
N GLU A 251 -22.50 -18.67 16.60
CA GLU A 251 -22.98 -19.87 17.28
C GLU A 251 -21.92 -20.56 18.16
N MET A 252 -20.67 -20.11 18.13
CA MET A 252 -19.52 -20.68 18.85
C MET A 252 -19.28 -22.18 18.54
N THR A 253 -19.59 -22.61 17.32
CA THR A 253 -19.44 -23.97 16.82
C THR A 253 -18.21 -24.17 15.94
N GLU A 254 -17.66 -23.07 15.43
CA GLU A 254 -16.53 -23.05 14.52
C GLU A 254 -15.44 -22.10 15.01
N PHE A 255 -14.18 -22.51 14.85
CA PHE A 255 -13.00 -21.73 15.17
C PHE A 255 -12.10 -21.58 13.93
N ASP A 256 -11.70 -20.36 13.61
CA ASP A 256 -10.88 -20.05 12.45
C ASP A 256 -9.65 -19.20 12.79
N LEU A 257 -8.50 -19.84 12.89
CA LEU A 257 -7.22 -19.16 13.13
C LEU A 257 -6.78 -18.29 11.95
N THR A 258 -7.31 -18.52 10.76
CA THR A 258 -7.06 -17.68 9.56
C THR A 258 -7.39 -16.22 9.82
N ARG A 259 -8.42 -15.95 10.63
CA ARG A 259 -8.85 -14.59 10.99
C ARG A 259 -7.79 -13.80 11.76
N ILE A 260 -6.95 -14.47 12.53
CA ILE A 260 -5.83 -13.84 13.26
C ILE A 260 -4.69 -13.48 12.30
N LEU A 261 -4.39 -14.36 11.35
CA LEU A 261 -3.31 -14.14 10.38
C LEU A 261 -3.67 -13.09 9.33
N THR A 262 -4.95 -13.02 8.94
CA THR A 262 -5.45 -12.00 8.02
C THR A 262 -5.52 -10.65 8.72
N GLY A 263 -4.80 -9.65 8.21
CA GLY A 263 -4.66 -8.34 8.87
C GLY A 263 -3.48 -8.24 9.84
N SER A 264 -2.67 -9.27 9.99
CA SER A 264 -1.55 -9.29 10.94
C SER A 264 -0.32 -8.48 10.53
N GLU A 265 -0.30 -7.93 9.33
CA GLU A 265 0.79 -7.08 8.79
C GLU A 265 2.19 -7.73 8.89
N GLY A 266 2.26 -9.06 8.76
CA GLY A 266 3.53 -9.79 8.82
C GLY A 266 4.16 -9.85 10.21
N THR A 267 3.38 -9.63 11.28
CA THR A 267 3.90 -9.64 12.65
C THR A 267 3.82 -11.01 13.33
N LEU A 268 3.12 -11.98 12.76
CA LEU A 268 2.88 -13.30 13.36
C LEU A 268 3.58 -14.44 12.63
N ALA A 269 3.59 -14.40 11.31
CA ALA A 269 4.14 -15.46 10.47
C ALA A 269 4.43 -14.96 9.06
N PHE A 270 5.13 -15.76 8.25
CA PHE A 270 5.29 -15.55 6.81
C PHE A 270 4.20 -16.31 6.07
N ILE A 271 3.23 -15.61 5.49
CA ILE A 271 2.20 -16.23 4.64
C ILE A 271 2.82 -16.57 3.30
N THR A 272 2.82 -17.85 2.91
CA THR A 272 3.42 -18.32 1.66
C THR A 272 2.40 -18.74 0.61
N GLU A 273 1.26 -19.28 1.01
CA GLU A 273 0.17 -19.67 0.13
C GLU A 273 -1.19 -19.32 0.75
N ALA A 274 -2.20 -19.16 -0.08
CA ALA A 274 -3.58 -19.00 0.36
C ALA A 274 -4.54 -19.79 -0.53
N ARG A 275 -5.58 -20.33 0.08
CA ARG A 275 -6.78 -20.82 -0.59
C ARG A 275 -7.86 -19.74 -0.48
N LEU A 276 -8.36 -19.30 -1.62
CA LEU A 276 -9.25 -18.15 -1.74
C LEU A 276 -10.58 -18.57 -2.35
N ASP A 277 -11.66 -18.06 -1.79
CA ASP A 277 -12.97 -18.08 -2.41
C ASP A 277 -13.00 -17.18 -3.64
N ILE A 278 -13.67 -17.61 -4.70
CA ILE A 278 -13.80 -16.86 -5.94
C ILE A 278 -15.29 -16.57 -6.26
N THR A 279 -15.53 -15.35 -6.68
CA THR A 279 -16.88 -14.84 -6.94
C THR A 279 -17.19 -14.91 -8.44
N ARG A 280 -18.42 -15.24 -8.80
CA ARG A 280 -18.87 -15.23 -10.20
C ARG A 280 -18.88 -13.81 -10.74
N LEU A 281 -18.39 -13.63 -11.97
CA LEU A 281 -18.47 -12.36 -12.68
C LEU A 281 -19.94 -12.00 -12.91
N PRO A 282 -20.39 -10.80 -12.51
CA PRO A 282 -21.75 -10.35 -12.82
C PRO A 282 -21.91 -10.17 -14.33
N LYS A 283 -23.05 -10.58 -14.87
CA LYS A 283 -23.35 -10.47 -16.31
C LYS A 283 -23.66 -9.04 -16.73
N VAL A 284 -24.22 -8.28 -15.82
CA VAL A 284 -24.69 -6.91 -16.06
C VAL A 284 -24.10 -5.96 -15.06
N ARG A 285 -23.59 -4.83 -15.54
CA ARG A 285 -23.14 -3.70 -14.73
C ARG A 285 -23.70 -2.41 -15.29
N ARG A 286 -24.15 -1.52 -14.41
CA ARG A 286 -24.67 -0.19 -14.73
C ARG A 286 -24.09 0.83 -13.76
N LEU A 287 -23.81 2.04 -14.25
CA LEU A 287 -23.46 3.17 -13.39
C LEU A 287 -24.49 4.28 -13.51
N VAL A 288 -24.82 4.91 -12.39
CA VAL A 288 -25.52 6.19 -12.33
C VAL A 288 -24.57 7.21 -11.76
N ASN A 289 -24.16 8.18 -12.59
CA ASN A 289 -23.32 9.30 -12.19
C ASN A 289 -24.22 10.43 -11.68
N VAL A 290 -24.27 10.66 -10.37
CA VAL A 290 -25.11 11.68 -9.73
C VAL A 290 -24.26 12.91 -9.44
N LYS A 291 -24.72 14.07 -9.92
CA LYS A 291 -24.01 15.35 -9.89
C LYS A 291 -24.63 16.25 -8.83
N TYR A 292 -23.76 16.93 -8.07
CA TYR A 292 -24.17 17.74 -6.91
C TYR A 292 -23.62 19.15 -6.97
N ASP A 293 -24.38 20.09 -6.37
CA ASP A 293 -24.03 21.51 -6.15
C ASP A 293 -22.92 21.71 -5.11
N SER A 294 -22.67 20.70 -4.28
CA SER A 294 -21.62 20.70 -3.26
C SER A 294 -21.17 19.29 -2.93
N PHE A 295 -19.97 19.18 -2.36
CA PHE A 295 -19.47 17.89 -1.86
C PHE A 295 -20.23 17.43 -0.61
N ASP A 296 -20.69 18.37 0.23
CA ASP A 296 -21.55 18.06 1.38
C ASP A 296 -22.87 17.39 0.94
N SER A 297 -23.49 17.91 -0.11
CA SER A 297 -24.69 17.29 -0.69
C SER A 297 -24.43 15.86 -1.19
N ALA A 298 -23.29 15.61 -1.83
CA ALA A 298 -22.90 14.27 -2.26
C ALA A 298 -22.76 13.30 -1.09
N LEU A 299 -22.15 13.73 0.01
CA LEU A 299 -21.98 12.91 1.21
C LEU A 299 -23.31 12.63 1.91
N ARG A 300 -24.16 13.63 2.10
CA ARG A 300 -25.48 13.48 2.77
C ARG A 300 -26.44 12.61 1.98
N ASN A 301 -26.32 12.58 0.68
CA ASN A 301 -27.18 11.78 -0.19
C ASN A 301 -26.71 10.31 -0.37
N ALA A 302 -25.52 9.95 0.11
CA ALA A 302 -24.99 8.59 -0.03
C ALA A 302 -25.86 7.50 0.63
N PRO A 303 -26.42 7.69 1.83
CA PRO A 303 -27.32 6.69 2.44
C PRO A 303 -28.54 6.36 1.55
N PHE A 304 -29.09 7.36 0.87
CA PHE A 304 -30.18 7.20 -0.09
C PHE A 304 -29.81 6.26 -1.27
N MET A 305 -28.56 6.30 -1.73
CA MET A 305 -28.07 5.41 -2.79
C MET A 305 -27.91 3.97 -2.28
N VAL A 306 -27.53 3.79 -1.02
CA VAL A 306 -27.45 2.47 -0.38
C VAL A 306 -28.83 1.83 -0.27
N GLU A 307 -29.85 2.59 0.10
CA GLU A 307 -31.26 2.13 0.14
C GLU A 307 -31.75 1.63 -1.24
N ALA A 308 -31.22 2.20 -2.34
CA ALA A 308 -31.51 1.74 -3.70
C ALA A 308 -30.86 0.39 -4.03
N ARG A 309 -30.15 -0.26 -3.09
CA ARG A 309 -29.43 -1.52 -3.25
C ARG A 309 -28.32 -1.46 -4.29
N ALA A 310 -27.59 -0.35 -4.32
CA ALA A 310 -26.38 -0.23 -5.10
C ALA A 310 -25.29 -1.20 -4.61
N LEU A 311 -24.47 -1.66 -5.53
CA LEU A 311 -23.27 -2.45 -5.22
C LEU A 311 -22.23 -1.59 -4.51
N SER A 312 -22.03 -0.36 -4.99
CA SER A 312 -21.09 0.60 -4.41
C SER A 312 -21.49 2.05 -4.70
N VAL A 313 -21.07 2.95 -3.82
CA VAL A 313 -21.20 4.40 -4.01
C VAL A 313 -19.84 5.05 -3.80
N GLU A 314 -19.16 5.37 -4.91
CA GLU A 314 -17.89 6.07 -4.92
C GLU A 314 -18.13 7.58 -5.00
N THR A 315 -17.35 8.35 -4.25
CA THR A 315 -17.46 9.82 -4.29
C THR A 315 -16.13 10.46 -4.67
N VAL A 316 -16.21 11.58 -5.36
CA VAL A 316 -15.08 12.46 -5.65
C VAL A 316 -15.49 13.93 -5.50
N ASP A 317 -14.60 14.71 -4.89
CA ASP A 317 -14.79 16.17 -4.79
C ASP A 317 -14.42 16.88 -6.10
N SER A 318 -14.71 18.18 -6.17
CA SER A 318 -14.43 19.01 -7.35
C SER A 318 -12.93 19.10 -7.67
N LYS A 319 -12.05 19.06 -6.66
CA LYS A 319 -10.59 19.12 -6.90
C LYS A 319 -10.09 17.88 -7.64
N VAL A 320 -10.49 16.69 -7.18
CA VAL A 320 -10.15 15.43 -7.84
C VAL A 320 -10.74 15.36 -9.25
N LEU A 321 -11.99 15.82 -9.41
CA LEU A 321 -12.65 15.84 -10.70
C LEU A 321 -11.97 16.82 -11.68
N ASN A 322 -11.56 18.00 -11.23
CA ASN A 322 -10.88 18.98 -12.06
C ASN A 322 -9.50 18.51 -12.51
N LEU A 323 -8.76 17.78 -11.66
CA LEU A 323 -7.52 17.11 -12.09
C LEU A 323 -7.75 16.11 -13.22
N ALA A 324 -8.85 15.37 -13.18
CA ALA A 324 -9.22 14.47 -14.27
C ALA A 324 -9.57 15.24 -15.54
N ARG A 325 -10.27 16.37 -15.43
CA ARG A 325 -10.63 17.23 -16.57
C ARG A 325 -9.43 17.84 -17.29
N GLU A 326 -8.35 18.12 -16.57
CA GLU A 326 -7.09 18.63 -17.12
C GLU A 326 -6.21 17.53 -17.73
N ASP A 327 -6.52 16.26 -17.51
CA ASP A 327 -5.76 15.12 -18.01
C ASP A 327 -6.39 14.52 -19.28
N ILE A 328 -5.56 13.87 -20.09
CA ILE A 328 -6.00 13.20 -21.33
C ILE A 328 -7.08 12.13 -21.05
N VAL A 329 -7.16 11.59 -19.84
CA VAL A 329 -8.16 10.59 -19.46
C VAL A 329 -9.58 11.13 -19.61
N TRP A 330 -9.80 12.43 -19.44
CA TRP A 330 -11.12 13.04 -19.56
C TRP A 330 -11.75 12.85 -20.93
N HIS A 331 -10.96 12.86 -21.99
CA HIS A 331 -11.47 12.61 -23.35
C HIS A 331 -12.15 11.24 -23.50
N SER A 332 -11.80 10.29 -22.64
CA SER A 332 -12.42 8.95 -22.68
C SER A 332 -13.75 8.84 -21.95
N VAL A 333 -14.14 9.86 -21.15
CA VAL A 333 -15.33 9.82 -20.28
C VAL A 333 -16.20 11.07 -20.38
N SER A 334 -15.80 12.10 -21.12
CA SER A 334 -16.50 13.37 -21.19
C SER A 334 -17.96 13.27 -21.66
N GLU A 335 -18.27 12.31 -22.54
CA GLU A 335 -19.63 12.01 -22.95
C GLU A 335 -20.43 11.21 -21.90
N LEU A 336 -19.77 10.58 -20.95
CA LEU A 336 -20.37 9.79 -19.87
C LEU A 336 -20.59 10.58 -18.58
N ILE A 337 -19.92 11.74 -18.44
CA ILE A 337 -20.03 12.65 -17.30
C ILE A 337 -20.10 14.08 -17.86
N THR A 338 -21.25 14.45 -18.40
CA THR A 338 -21.48 15.77 -18.99
C THR A 338 -21.75 16.83 -17.94
N ASP A 339 -21.38 18.07 -18.22
CA ASP A 339 -21.74 19.20 -17.36
C ASP A 339 -23.27 19.46 -17.38
N VAL A 340 -23.76 20.08 -16.32
CA VAL A 340 -25.14 20.53 -16.22
C VAL A 340 -25.18 22.03 -16.65
N PRO A 341 -26.02 22.42 -17.61
CA PRO A 341 -26.07 23.81 -18.04
C PRO A 341 -26.34 24.76 -16.87
N ASP A 342 -25.59 25.88 -16.84
CA ASP A 342 -25.69 26.93 -15.83
C ASP A 342 -25.49 26.53 -14.36
N GLN A 343 -24.95 25.34 -14.11
CA GLN A 343 -24.66 24.86 -12.76
C GLN A 343 -23.26 24.24 -12.69
N GLU A 344 -22.54 24.49 -11.61
CA GLU A 344 -21.23 23.94 -11.38
C GLU A 344 -21.35 22.60 -10.62
N MET A 345 -20.71 21.56 -11.15
CA MET A 345 -20.63 20.27 -10.49
C MET A 345 -19.49 20.26 -9.47
N LEU A 346 -19.82 20.34 -8.18
CA LEU A 346 -18.86 20.38 -7.05
C LEU A 346 -18.72 19.07 -6.30
N GLY A 347 -19.53 18.08 -6.64
CA GLY A 347 -19.46 16.72 -6.13
C GLY A 347 -20.03 15.72 -7.12
N LEU A 348 -19.49 14.51 -7.12
CA LEU A 348 -19.95 13.40 -7.98
C LEU A 348 -20.03 12.13 -7.17
N ASN A 349 -21.20 11.45 -7.21
CA ASN A 349 -21.32 10.06 -6.75
C ASN A 349 -21.45 9.15 -7.97
N ILE A 350 -20.60 8.12 -8.00
CA ILE A 350 -20.62 7.04 -9.00
C ILE A 350 -21.29 5.85 -8.33
N VAL A 351 -22.55 5.59 -8.71
CA VAL A 351 -23.40 4.57 -8.09
C VAL A 351 -23.43 3.36 -9.01
N GLU A 352 -22.94 2.22 -8.54
CA GLU A 352 -22.88 0.99 -9.31
C GLU A 352 -23.99 0.02 -8.94
N PHE A 353 -24.59 -0.58 -9.97
CA PHE A 353 -25.48 -1.72 -9.88
C PHE A 353 -24.88 -2.88 -10.69
N ALA A 354 -24.85 -4.08 -10.12
CA ALA A 354 -24.36 -5.26 -10.81
C ALA A 354 -25.15 -6.52 -10.40
N GLY A 355 -25.28 -7.46 -11.31
CA GLY A 355 -25.97 -8.73 -11.08
C GLY A 355 -26.10 -9.58 -12.35
N ASP A 356 -26.85 -10.67 -12.24
CA ASP A 356 -27.07 -11.61 -13.35
C ASP A 356 -28.41 -11.40 -14.08
N ASP A 357 -29.38 -10.75 -13.43
CA ASP A 357 -30.69 -10.44 -13.99
C ASP A 357 -30.72 -8.98 -14.47
N GLU A 358 -30.69 -8.81 -15.78
CA GLU A 358 -30.67 -7.50 -16.42
C GLU A 358 -31.94 -6.70 -16.13
N ALA A 359 -33.11 -7.34 -16.13
CA ALA A 359 -34.39 -6.67 -15.90
C ALA A 359 -34.47 -6.12 -14.47
N LEU A 360 -34.03 -6.89 -13.48
CA LEU A 360 -33.98 -6.47 -12.09
C LEU A 360 -32.97 -5.31 -11.87
N ILE A 361 -31.82 -5.38 -12.52
CA ILE A 361 -30.81 -4.30 -12.42
C ILE A 361 -31.33 -3.02 -13.06
N ASP A 362 -31.92 -3.10 -14.25
CA ASP A 362 -32.49 -1.93 -14.93
C ASP A 362 -33.71 -1.36 -14.18
N GLU A 363 -34.53 -2.19 -13.53
CA GLU A 363 -35.60 -1.72 -12.63
C GLU A 363 -35.05 -0.87 -11.47
N ARG A 364 -33.99 -1.34 -10.79
CA ARG A 364 -33.35 -0.61 -9.70
C ARG A 364 -32.74 0.72 -10.17
N VAL A 365 -32.07 0.71 -11.32
CA VAL A 365 -31.50 1.93 -11.93
C VAL A 365 -32.61 2.92 -12.26
N ASN A 366 -33.69 2.48 -12.88
CA ASN A 366 -34.81 3.36 -13.27
C ASN A 366 -35.54 3.92 -12.04
N ALA A 367 -35.70 3.10 -10.97
CA ALA A 367 -36.30 3.57 -9.71
C ALA A 367 -35.44 4.65 -9.04
N LEU A 368 -34.11 4.48 -9.03
CA LEU A 368 -33.20 5.52 -8.54
C LEU A 368 -33.30 6.80 -9.39
N CYS A 369 -33.26 6.70 -10.71
CA CYS A 369 -33.35 7.84 -11.62
C CYS A 369 -34.66 8.63 -11.44
N ALA A 370 -35.81 7.94 -11.27
CA ALA A 370 -37.10 8.59 -11.01
C ALA A 370 -37.07 9.39 -9.69
N ARG A 371 -36.49 8.84 -8.63
CA ARG A 371 -36.35 9.56 -7.36
C ARG A 371 -35.36 10.73 -7.46
N LEU A 372 -34.31 10.63 -8.26
CA LEU A 372 -33.40 11.75 -8.54
C LEU A 372 -34.10 12.87 -9.30
N ASP A 373 -34.97 12.56 -10.25
CA ASP A 373 -35.77 13.55 -10.96
C ASP A 373 -36.71 14.30 -10.00
N GLU A 374 -37.32 13.62 -9.02
CA GLU A 374 -38.12 14.25 -7.97
C GLU A 374 -37.30 15.23 -7.12
N LEU A 375 -36.06 14.82 -6.72
CA LEU A 375 -35.14 15.69 -5.95
C LEU A 375 -34.71 16.92 -6.76
N ILE A 376 -34.44 16.78 -8.04
CA ILE A 376 -34.08 17.89 -8.95
C ILE A 376 -35.28 18.84 -9.08
N ALA A 377 -36.48 18.30 -9.34
CA ALA A 377 -37.71 19.11 -9.50
C ALA A 377 -38.09 19.89 -8.24
N SER A 378 -37.81 19.32 -7.07
CA SER A 378 -38.07 19.95 -5.75
C SER A 378 -36.89 20.78 -5.22
N HIS A 379 -35.79 20.88 -5.94
CA HIS A 379 -34.53 21.52 -5.50
C HIS A 379 -34.04 21.03 -4.15
N GLN A 380 -34.13 19.70 -3.91
CA GLN A 380 -33.73 19.08 -2.68
C GLN A 380 -32.40 18.32 -2.82
N ALA A 381 -31.74 18.08 -1.69
CA ALA A 381 -30.53 17.29 -1.53
C ALA A 381 -29.33 17.77 -2.41
N GLY A 382 -29.40 18.95 -3.01
CA GLY A 382 -28.33 19.51 -3.84
C GLY A 382 -28.04 18.70 -5.12
N VAL A 383 -28.96 17.82 -5.53
CA VAL A 383 -28.84 17.07 -6.79
C VAL A 383 -29.12 18.01 -7.97
N ILE A 384 -28.14 18.16 -8.86
CA ILE A 384 -28.26 19.04 -10.04
C ILE A 384 -28.44 18.27 -11.34
N GLY A 385 -28.18 16.97 -11.34
CA GLY A 385 -28.36 16.14 -12.52
C GLY A 385 -27.82 14.72 -12.30
N TRP A 386 -28.11 13.86 -13.26
CA TRP A 386 -27.59 12.48 -13.29
C TRP A 386 -27.40 11.99 -14.73
N GLN A 387 -26.62 10.91 -14.87
CA GLN A 387 -26.39 10.27 -16.17
C GLN A 387 -26.12 8.80 -15.98
N VAL A 388 -26.79 7.94 -16.76
CA VAL A 388 -26.63 6.48 -16.72
C VAL A 388 -25.62 6.01 -17.76
N CYS A 389 -24.70 5.16 -17.34
CA CYS A 389 -23.84 4.38 -18.23
C CYS A 389 -24.29 2.91 -18.20
N ARG A 390 -24.75 2.39 -19.34
CA ARG A 390 -25.29 1.03 -19.45
C ARG A 390 -24.29 0.04 -20.07
N GLU A 391 -23.28 0.50 -20.75
CA GLU A 391 -22.31 -0.32 -21.45
C GLU A 391 -21.09 -0.64 -20.56
N LEU A 392 -20.67 -1.89 -20.51
CA LEU A 392 -19.53 -2.35 -19.72
C LEU A 392 -18.25 -1.55 -20.03
N ALA A 393 -17.98 -1.25 -21.31
CA ALA A 393 -16.83 -0.46 -21.72
C ALA A 393 -16.87 0.96 -21.15
N GLY A 394 -18.05 1.57 -21.03
CA GLY A 394 -18.23 2.88 -20.39
C GLY A 394 -17.99 2.82 -18.89
N VAL A 395 -18.52 1.78 -18.22
CA VAL A 395 -18.28 1.53 -16.79
C VAL A 395 -16.77 1.41 -16.50
N GLU A 396 -16.05 0.62 -17.29
CA GLU A 396 -14.60 0.44 -17.13
C GLU A 396 -13.82 1.75 -17.35
N ARG A 397 -14.22 2.58 -18.32
CA ARG A 397 -13.60 3.90 -18.56
C ARG A 397 -13.82 4.87 -17.40
N ILE A 398 -15.00 4.94 -16.82
CA ILE A 398 -15.31 5.79 -15.67
C ILE A 398 -14.45 5.40 -14.47
N TYR A 399 -14.32 4.10 -14.17
CA TYR A 399 -13.46 3.64 -13.08
C TYR A 399 -11.96 3.84 -13.36
N ALA A 400 -11.52 3.69 -14.60
CA ALA A 400 -10.15 4.01 -14.99
C ALA A 400 -9.84 5.50 -14.77
N MET A 401 -10.75 6.39 -15.15
CA MET A 401 -10.66 7.83 -14.88
C MET A 401 -10.58 8.10 -13.37
N ARG A 402 -11.47 7.53 -12.56
CA ARG A 402 -11.47 7.72 -11.10
C ARG A 402 -10.14 7.27 -10.47
N LYS A 403 -9.64 6.08 -10.84
CA LYS A 403 -8.34 5.58 -10.36
C LYS A 403 -7.18 6.50 -10.74
N LYS A 404 -7.19 7.03 -11.97
CA LYS A 404 -6.17 7.95 -12.45
C LYS A 404 -6.25 9.31 -11.77
N ALA A 405 -7.44 9.86 -11.58
CA ALA A 405 -7.67 11.15 -10.91
C ALA A 405 -7.08 11.17 -9.49
N VAL A 406 -7.28 10.09 -8.73
CA VAL A 406 -6.65 9.92 -7.40
C VAL A 406 -5.12 9.92 -7.49
N GLY A 407 -4.56 9.27 -8.51
CA GLY A 407 -3.11 9.29 -8.75
C GLY A 407 -2.58 10.70 -9.09
N LEU A 408 -3.37 11.49 -9.82
CA LEU A 408 -3.02 12.85 -10.22
C LEU A 408 -2.95 13.85 -9.04
N LEU A 409 -3.59 13.56 -7.90
CA LEU A 409 -3.41 14.35 -6.68
C LEU A 409 -1.93 14.49 -6.30
N GLY A 410 -1.13 13.44 -6.51
CA GLY A 410 0.32 13.48 -6.27
C GLY A 410 1.10 14.41 -7.18
N ASN A 411 0.51 14.85 -8.31
CA ASN A 411 1.14 15.77 -9.28
C ASN A 411 0.81 17.25 -9.01
N ALA A 412 0.26 17.59 -7.85
CA ALA A 412 0.01 18.96 -7.45
C ALA A 412 1.27 19.84 -7.59
N LYS A 413 1.09 21.08 -8.06
CA LYS A 413 2.19 22.05 -8.21
C LYS A 413 2.69 22.52 -6.84
N GLY A 414 3.98 22.87 -6.76
CA GLY A 414 4.59 23.38 -5.53
C GLY A 414 5.29 22.30 -4.71
N ALA A 415 5.88 22.70 -3.58
CA ALA A 415 6.61 21.82 -2.66
C ALA A 415 5.67 20.96 -1.79
N ALA A 416 4.54 21.54 -1.38
CA ALA A 416 3.53 20.82 -0.63
C ALA A 416 2.79 19.83 -1.53
N LYS A 417 2.75 18.55 -1.13
CA LYS A 417 2.11 17.47 -1.85
C LYS A 417 1.02 16.82 -0.98
N PRO A 418 -0.12 16.43 -1.56
CA PRO A 418 -1.10 15.61 -0.86
C PRO A 418 -0.48 14.30 -0.40
N ILE A 419 -0.45 14.06 0.91
CA ILE A 419 0.18 12.89 1.52
C ILE A 419 -0.80 12.04 2.32
N PRO A 420 -0.61 10.70 2.34
CA PRO A 420 -1.49 9.77 3.02
C PRO A 420 -1.07 9.54 4.48
N PHE A 421 -1.46 10.40 5.41
CA PHE A 421 -1.21 10.20 6.84
C PHE A 421 -2.47 10.30 7.71
N ALA A 422 -3.45 11.10 7.30
CA ALA A 422 -4.73 11.31 7.96
C ALA A 422 -5.89 10.71 7.17
N GLU A 423 -5.60 9.94 6.15
CA GLU A 423 -6.59 9.27 5.30
C GLU A 423 -7.08 7.96 5.92
N ASP A 424 -8.09 7.35 5.29
CA ASP A 424 -8.59 6.01 5.62
C ASP A 424 -9.39 5.96 6.92
N THR A 425 -9.86 7.09 7.39
CA THR A 425 -10.78 7.11 8.53
C THR A 425 -12.14 6.56 8.12
N CYS A 426 -12.72 5.76 9.00
CA CYS A 426 -14.03 5.17 8.83
C CYS A 426 -14.92 5.60 9.98
N VAL A 427 -16.10 6.16 9.67
CA VAL A 427 -17.14 6.52 10.65
C VAL A 427 -18.46 5.88 10.21
N PRO A 428 -19.47 5.75 11.10
CA PRO A 428 -20.81 5.36 10.67
C PRO A 428 -21.27 6.24 9.50
N PRO A 429 -21.79 5.65 8.39
CA PRO A 429 -22.12 6.42 7.18
C PRO A 429 -23.07 7.59 7.42
N GLU A 430 -23.98 7.47 8.38
CA GLU A 430 -24.94 8.52 8.79
C GLU A 430 -24.26 9.75 9.41
N HIS A 431 -23.04 9.60 9.91
CA HIS A 431 -22.24 10.69 10.52
C HIS A 431 -21.17 11.24 9.57
N LEU A 432 -20.99 10.64 8.41
CA LEU A 432 -19.86 10.97 7.51
C LEU A 432 -19.85 12.43 7.08
N ALA A 433 -20.99 13.00 6.72
CA ALA A 433 -21.07 14.39 6.26
C ALA A 433 -20.67 15.39 7.36
N ASP A 434 -21.18 15.21 8.58
CA ASP A 434 -20.87 16.08 9.72
C ASP A 434 -19.40 15.92 10.13
N TYR A 435 -18.90 14.68 10.16
CA TYR A 435 -17.49 14.38 10.40
C TYR A 435 -16.58 15.08 9.40
N ILE A 436 -16.91 15.03 8.11
CA ILE A 436 -16.11 15.67 7.05
C ILE A 436 -16.20 17.20 7.13
N ALA A 437 -17.34 17.76 7.52
CA ALA A 437 -17.46 19.20 7.73
C ALA A 437 -16.47 19.70 8.80
N GLU A 438 -16.37 19.00 9.95
CA GLU A 438 -15.41 19.32 11.01
C GLU A 438 -13.96 19.03 10.57
N PHE A 439 -13.72 17.95 9.82
CA PHE A 439 -12.39 17.64 9.29
C PHE A 439 -11.91 18.74 8.33
N ARG A 440 -12.78 19.22 7.44
CA ARG A 440 -12.47 20.34 6.55
C ARG A 440 -12.15 21.60 7.33
N ALA A 441 -12.97 21.94 8.33
CA ALA A 441 -12.73 23.10 9.21
C ALA A 441 -11.36 23.00 9.93
N LEU A 442 -10.95 21.83 10.37
CA LEU A 442 -9.63 21.59 10.93
C LEU A 442 -8.52 21.90 9.92
N LEU A 443 -8.60 21.37 8.70
CA LEU A 443 -7.59 21.61 7.67
C LEU A 443 -7.55 23.07 7.21
N ASP A 444 -8.72 23.67 7.05
CA ASP A 444 -8.88 25.08 6.65
C ASP A 444 -8.29 26.02 7.70
N SER A 445 -8.41 25.70 8.99
CA SER A 445 -7.81 26.48 10.09
C SER A 445 -6.27 26.55 10.02
N HIS A 446 -5.64 25.56 9.37
CA HIS A 446 -4.22 25.54 9.09
C HIS A 446 -3.85 26.04 7.70
N GLY A 447 -4.82 26.53 6.92
CA GLY A 447 -4.60 27.03 5.56
C GLY A 447 -4.16 25.95 4.57
N LEU A 448 -4.49 24.68 4.82
CA LEU A 448 -4.05 23.56 3.99
C LEU A 448 -4.98 23.34 2.80
N SER A 449 -4.38 22.99 1.67
CA SER A 449 -5.07 22.43 0.52
C SER A 449 -5.19 20.91 0.68
N TYR A 450 -6.30 20.33 0.24
CA TYR A 450 -6.56 18.88 0.35
C TYR A 450 -7.45 18.39 -0.80
N GLY A 451 -7.40 17.09 -1.10
CA GLY A 451 -8.33 16.38 -1.98
C GLY A 451 -9.06 15.29 -1.23
N MET A 452 -10.31 15.02 -1.60
CA MET A 452 -11.17 14.03 -0.96
C MET A 452 -11.80 13.10 -1.99
N PHE A 453 -11.79 11.82 -1.68
CA PHE A 453 -12.46 10.78 -2.46
C PHE A 453 -12.69 9.56 -1.54
N GLY A 454 -13.61 8.68 -1.90
CA GLY A 454 -13.77 7.47 -1.08
C GLY A 454 -15.04 6.69 -1.37
N HIS A 455 -15.37 5.84 -0.40
CA HIS A 455 -16.43 4.85 -0.39
C HIS A 455 -17.47 5.28 0.63
N VAL A 456 -18.36 6.18 0.23
CA VAL A 456 -19.31 6.84 1.16
C VAL A 456 -20.35 5.86 1.69
N ASP A 457 -20.67 4.82 0.94
CA ASP A 457 -21.54 3.73 1.36
C ASP A 457 -21.00 2.97 2.59
N ALA A 458 -19.70 2.93 2.75
CA ALA A 458 -19.02 2.28 3.89
C ALA A 458 -18.54 3.27 4.97
N GLY A 459 -18.79 4.56 4.81
CA GLY A 459 -18.34 5.61 5.75
C GLY A 459 -16.82 5.86 5.71
N VAL A 460 -16.15 5.52 4.59
CA VAL A 460 -14.70 5.69 4.41
C VAL A 460 -14.41 6.82 3.46
N LEU A 461 -13.61 7.80 3.90
CA LEU A 461 -13.13 8.86 3.05
C LEU A 461 -11.60 9.02 3.18
N HIS A 462 -10.95 9.12 2.01
CA HIS A 462 -9.53 9.39 1.91
C HIS A 462 -9.31 10.89 1.79
N VAL A 463 -8.77 11.49 2.85
CA VAL A 463 -8.46 12.91 2.93
C VAL A 463 -6.95 13.08 2.87
N ARG A 464 -6.46 13.78 1.85
CA ARG A 464 -5.01 13.98 1.62
C ARG A 464 -4.63 15.45 1.72
N PRO A 465 -4.26 15.95 2.91
CA PRO A 465 -3.73 17.29 3.07
C PRO A 465 -2.39 17.45 2.36
N ALA A 466 -2.19 18.61 1.76
CA ALA A 466 -0.94 18.92 1.07
C ALA A 466 0.07 19.53 2.06
N LEU A 467 1.18 18.83 2.28
CA LEU A 467 2.27 19.23 3.15
C LEU A 467 3.63 19.00 2.46
N ASP A 468 4.61 19.85 2.80
CA ASP A 468 6.01 19.68 2.38
C ASP A 468 6.79 18.94 3.47
N MET A 469 7.05 17.66 3.27
CA MET A 469 7.84 16.84 4.21
C MET A 469 9.34 17.17 4.22
N CYS A 470 9.80 18.07 3.33
CA CYS A 470 11.13 18.65 3.42
C CYS A 470 11.20 19.82 4.42
N ASP A 471 10.05 20.36 4.84
CA ASP A 471 9.97 21.40 5.87
C ASP A 471 9.76 20.76 7.26
N PRO A 472 10.71 20.91 8.21
CA PRO A 472 10.56 20.35 9.56
C PRO A 472 9.32 20.88 10.31
N GLN A 473 8.89 22.12 10.06
CA GLN A 473 7.70 22.66 10.71
C GLN A 473 6.41 22.01 10.21
N GLN A 474 6.34 21.72 8.91
CA GLN A 474 5.21 21.01 8.34
C GLN A 474 5.20 19.52 8.75
N GLU A 475 6.34 18.93 9.01
CA GLU A 475 6.44 17.58 9.59
C GLU A 475 5.87 17.54 11.02
N ILE A 476 6.11 18.57 11.85
CA ILE A 476 5.50 18.73 13.18
C ILE A 476 3.99 18.93 13.06
N LEU A 477 3.56 19.81 12.16
CA LEU A 477 2.15 20.06 11.89
C LEU A 477 1.42 18.78 11.46
N MET A 478 2.05 17.94 10.64
CA MET A 478 1.48 16.66 10.24
C MET A 478 1.14 15.77 11.44
N LYS A 479 2.03 15.68 12.44
CA LYS A 479 1.76 14.91 13.67
C LYS A 479 0.60 15.50 14.45
N GLN A 480 0.56 16.82 14.61
CA GLN A 480 -0.55 17.52 15.28
C GLN A 480 -1.89 17.23 14.58
N ILE A 481 -1.97 17.38 13.26
CA ILE A 481 -3.18 17.08 12.49
C ILE A 481 -3.58 15.61 12.67
N SER A 482 -2.61 14.69 12.66
CA SER A 482 -2.88 13.27 12.87
C SER A 482 -3.55 13.03 14.22
N ASP A 483 -3.04 13.64 15.30
CA ASP A 483 -3.61 13.52 16.65
C ASP A 483 -5.02 14.12 16.72
N ASP A 484 -5.23 15.29 16.11
CA ASP A 484 -6.54 15.95 16.06
C ASP A 484 -7.57 15.13 15.27
N VAL A 485 -7.16 14.52 14.16
CA VAL A 485 -8.02 13.63 13.37
C VAL A 485 -8.39 12.36 14.15
N VAL A 486 -7.45 11.80 14.92
CA VAL A 486 -7.75 10.66 15.83
C VAL A 486 -8.85 11.03 16.80
N ALA A 487 -8.72 12.19 17.48
CA ALA A 487 -9.72 12.66 18.45
C ALA A 487 -11.07 12.93 17.77
N LEU A 488 -11.08 13.56 16.60
CA LEU A 488 -12.29 13.82 15.83
C LEU A 488 -12.97 12.52 15.39
N THR A 489 -12.20 11.54 14.91
CA THR A 489 -12.71 10.23 14.48
C THR A 489 -13.35 9.49 15.66
N ALA A 490 -12.71 9.51 16.82
CA ALA A 490 -13.26 8.92 18.05
C ALA A 490 -14.58 9.58 18.50
N LYS A 491 -14.71 10.91 18.36
CA LYS A 491 -15.94 11.67 18.65
C LYS A 491 -17.14 11.13 17.85
N TYR A 492 -16.92 10.68 16.63
CA TYR A 492 -17.95 10.13 15.76
C TYR A 492 -18.07 8.61 15.81
N GLY A 493 -17.44 7.94 16.79
CA GLY A 493 -17.50 6.49 16.95
C GLY A 493 -16.80 5.70 15.84
N GLY A 494 -15.83 6.32 15.18
CA GLY A 494 -15.07 5.76 14.08
C GLY A 494 -13.70 5.24 14.47
N LEU A 495 -12.92 4.85 13.46
CA LEU A 495 -11.53 4.41 13.62
C LEU A 495 -10.66 4.89 12.44
N LEU A 496 -9.33 4.88 12.67
CA LEU A 496 -8.34 5.36 11.69
C LEU A 496 -8.02 4.36 10.57
N TRP A 497 -8.44 3.12 10.69
CA TRP A 497 -7.96 2.01 9.85
C TRP A 497 -9.12 1.35 9.13
N GLY A 498 -9.72 2.07 8.17
CA GLY A 498 -10.83 1.55 7.37
C GLY A 498 -10.38 0.44 6.41
N GLU A 499 -9.28 0.68 5.66
CA GLU A 499 -8.84 -0.19 4.56
C GLU A 499 -7.32 -0.43 4.49
N HIS A 500 -6.51 0.57 4.90
CA HIS A 500 -5.07 0.59 4.59
C HIS A 500 -4.19 -0.01 5.70
N GLY A 501 -4.77 -0.46 6.80
CA GLY A 501 -4.05 -1.04 7.93
C GLY A 501 -3.34 -0.02 8.82
N LYS A 502 -2.65 -0.52 9.84
CA LYS A 502 -2.06 0.32 10.88
C LYS A 502 -0.68 0.84 10.52
N GLY A 503 0.26 -0.04 10.19
CA GLY A 503 1.63 0.34 9.90
C GLY A 503 2.24 1.26 10.96
N PHE A 504 2.70 2.43 10.54
CA PHE A 504 3.26 3.48 11.41
C PHE A 504 2.22 4.23 12.27
N ARG A 505 0.91 3.97 12.06
CA ARG A 505 -0.17 4.49 12.90
C ARG A 505 -0.52 3.54 14.05
N ALA A 506 0.33 2.55 14.34
CA ALA A 506 0.12 1.58 15.42
C ALA A 506 0.11 2.23 16.82
N GLU A 507 0.76 3.38 16.99
CA GLU A 507 0.79 4.14 18.26
C GLU A 507 -0.59 4.46 18.83
N TYR A 508 -1.63 4.54 18.00
CA TYR A 508 -3.00 4.84 18.43
C TYR A 508 -3.79 3.62 18.89
N SER A 509 -3.24 2.40 18.72
CA SER A 509 -3.94 1.16 19.07
C SER A 509 -4.27 1.00 20.54
N PRO A 510 -3.38 1.32 21.51
CA PRO A 510 -3.71 1.21 22.92
C PRO A 510 -4.89 2.08 23.36
N ALA A 511 -4.93 3.32 22.87
CA ALA A 511 -6.03 4.25 23.17
C ALA A 511 -7.36 3.80 22.55
N PHE A 512 -7.30 3.20 21.35
CA PHE A 512 -8.49 2.72 20.65
C PHE A 512 -9.12 1.50 21.31
N PHE A 513 -8.30 0.49 21.66
CA PHE A 513 -8.79 -0.76 22.24
C PHE A 513 -9.00 -0.71 23.75
N GLY A 514 -8.37 0.24 24.43
CA GLY A 514 -8.26 0.23 25.89
C GLY A 514 -7.25 -0.80 26.40
N GLU A 515 -6.86 -0.66 27.66
CA GLU A 515 -5.77 -1.44 28.27
C GLU A 515 -6.05 -2.95 28.25
N GLU A 516 -7.26 -3.36 28.62
CA GLU A 516 -7.61 -4.78 28.74
C GLU A 516 -7.61 -5.50 27.39
N LEU A 517 -8.27 -4.93 26.37
CA LEU A 517 -8.35 -5.57 25.06
C LEU A 517 -7.01 -5.51 24.31
N PHE A 518 -6.25 -4.41 24.47
CA PHE A 518 -4.92 -4.31 23.91
C PHE A 518 -3.96 -5.35 24.50
N ALA A 519 -4.10 -5.66 25.81
CA ALA A 519 -3.35 -6.76 26.44
C ALA A 519 -3.66 -8.12 25.80
N GLU A 520 -4.91 -8.38 25.39
CA GLU A 520 -5.27 -9.63 24.70
C GLU A 520 -4.58 -9.72 23.30
N LEU A 521 -4.49 -8.64 22.56
CA LEU A 521 -3.72 -8.61 21.31
C LEU A 521 -2.24 -8.95 21.55
N ARG A 522 -1.65 -8.41 22.62
CA ARG A 522 -0.24 -8.67 22.99
C ARG A 522 0.00 -10.13 23.39
N LYS A 523 -0.96 -10.80 24.02
CA LYS A 523 -0.89 -12.24 24.32
C LYS A 523 -0.90 -13.08 23.05
N VAL A 524 -1.72 -12.73 22.07
CA VAL A 524 -1.72 -13.38 20.76
C VAL A 524 -0.36 -13.21 20.08
N LYS A 525 0.16 -11.99 20.03
CA LYS A 525 1.51 -11.72 19.47
C LYS A 525 2.58 -12.56 20.17
N ALA A 526 2.54 -12.67 21.51
CA ALA A 526 3.50 -13.45 22.30
C ALA A 526 3.43 -14.95 22.00
N ALA A 527 2.25 -15.49 21.65
CA ALA A 527 2.11 -16.90 21.28
C ALA A 527 2.82 -17.24 19.96
N PHE A 528 2.84 -16.30 19.00
CA PHE A 528 3.48 -16.47 17.70
C PHE A 528 4.95 -16.03 17.70
N ASP A 529 5.25 -14.89 18.29
CA ASP A 529 6.57 -14.23 18.22
C ASP A 529 6.91 -13.56 19.56
N PRO A 530 7.28 -14.36 20.58
CA PRO A 530 7.53 -13.86 21.94
C PRO A 530 8.70 -12.89 22.04
N HIS A 531 9.61 -12.89 21.06
CA HIS A 531 10.81 -12.05 21.04
C HIS A 531 10.68 -10.82 20.12
N ASN A 532 9.49 -10.58 19.57
CA ASN A 532 9.19 -9.42 18.71
C ASN A 532 10.14 -9.28 17.51
N ARG A 533 10.37 -10.37 16.80
CA ARG A 533 11.34 -10.44 15.70
C ARG A 533 10.69 -10.35 14.31
N LEU A 534 9.37 -10.57 14.21
CA LEU A 534 8.61 -10.45 12.98
C LEU A 534 7.96 -9.07 12.91
N ASN A 535 8.40 -8.26 11.95
CA ASN A 535 7.94 -6.91 11.65
C ASN A 535 7.68 -6.06 12.91
N PRO A 536 8.66 -5.94 13.82
CA PRO A 536 8.48 -5.27 15.08
C PRO A 536 8.03 -3.81 14.91
N GLY A 537 7.25 -3.33 15.86
CA GLY A 537 6.71 -1.96 15.87
C GLY A 537 5.36 -1.82 15.18
N LYS A 538 4.87 -2.83 14.47
CA LYS A 538 3.52 -2.86 13.86
C LYS A 538 2.54 -3.61 14.78
N ILE A 539 1.26 -3.32 14.67
CA ILE A 539 0.15 -3.90 15.44
C ILE A 539 0.31 -3.73 16.96
N CYS A 540 1.15 -4.53 17.60
CA CYS A 540 1.47 -4.47 19.03
C CYS A 540 2.77 -5.24 19.35
N PRO A 541 3.48 -4.90 20.44
CA PRO A 541 4.55 -5.76 20.97
C PRO A 541 3.97 -6.97 21.70
N PRO A 542 4.73 -8.07 21.88
CA PRO A 542 4.29 -9.22 22.66
C PRO A 542 4.13 -8.87 24.13
N GLU A 543 3.24 -9.59 24.85
CA GLU A 543 3.12 -9.47 26.29
C GLU A 543 4.47 -9.78 26.98
N GLY A 544 4.77 -9.04 28.03
CA GLY A 544 6.00 -9.18 28.80
C GLY A 544 7.22 -8.49 28.22
N LEU A 545 7.13 -7.91 27.01
CA LEU A 545 8.19 -7.14 26.40
C LEU A 545 7.76 -5.66 26.24
N ASP A 546 8.54 -4.76 26.85
CA ASP A 546 8.39 -3.31 26.64
C ASP A 546 9.18 -2.91 25.40
N ALA A 547 8.50 -2.89 24.26
CA ALA A 547 9.08 -2.52 22.97
C ALA A 547 8.27 -1.40 22.31
N PRO A 548 8.93 -0.42 21.68
CA PRO A 548 8.25 0.71 21.08
C PRO A 548 7.44 0.27 19.85
N MET A 549 6.29 0.92 19.66
CA MET A 549 5.54 0.86 18.41
C MET A 549 6.01 1.96 17.46
N MET A 550 5.84 1.70 16.16
CA MET A 550 6.03 2.73 15.13
C MET A 550 5.06 3.88 15.33
N LYS A 551 5.52 5.08 14.99
CA LYS A 551 4.78 6.33 15.18
C LYS A 551 4.67 7.11 13.87
N VAL A 552 3.65 7.94 13.79
CA VAL A 552 3.41 8.81 12.63
C VAL A 552 4.54 9.81 12.41
N ASP A 553 5.24 10.22 13.47
CA ASP A 553 6.40 11.11 13.40
C ASP A 553 7.74 10.40 13.12
N ALA A 554 7.73 9.09 12.82
CA ALA A 554 8.93 8.35 12.41
C ALA A 554 9.62 8.96 11.18
N VAL A 555 10.87 8.55 10.93
CA VAL A 555 11.71 9.07 9.85
C VAL A 555 11.03 8.95 8.49
N LYS A 556 10.98 10.06 7.80
CA LYS A 556 10.35 10.20 6.49
C LYS A 556 11.36 10.33 5.37
N ARG A 557 10.93 10.06 4.16
CA ARG A 557 11.73 10.31 2.96
C ARG A 557 12.19 11.77 2.89
N GLY A 558 11.31 12.72 3.23
CA GLY A 558 11.60 14.15 3.30
C GLY A 558 12.76 14.52 4.21
N THR A 559 13.03 13.74 5.27
CA THR A 559 14.16 13.93 6.17
C THR A 559 15.51 13.81 5.43
N PHE A 560 15.60 12.93 4.45
CA PHE A 560 16.78 12.78 3.59
C PHE A 560 16.78 13.81 2.47
N ASP A 561 15.65 14.04 1.82
CA ASP A 561 15.52 14.96 0.69
C ASP A 561 15.84 16.41 1.07
N ARG A 562 15.52 16.85 2.30
CA ARG A 562 15.82 18.22 2.77
C ARG A 562 17.31 18.51 2.86
N GLN A 563 18.18 17.48 2.86
CA GLN A 563 19.63 17.63 2.83
C GLN A 563 20.14 17.99 1.42
N ILE A 564 19.33 17.84 0.40
CA ILE A 564 19.63 18.23 -0.98
C ILE A 564 19.24 19.70 -1.17
N PRO A 565 20.12 20.59 -1.69
CA PRO A 565 19.79 21.98 -1.92
C PRO A 565 18.51 22.17 -2.75
N ILE A 566 17.71 23.18 -2.42
CA ILE A 566 16.39 23.43 -3.06
C ILE A 566 16.54 23.55 -4.58
N ALA A 567 17.54 24.30 -5.07
CA ALA A 567 17.78 24.46 -6.50
C ALA A 567 18.04 23.11 -7.20
N VAL A 568 18.80 22.22 -6.55
CA VAL A 568 19.07 20.88 -7.07
C VAL A 568 17.79 20.05 -7.11
N ARG A 569 17.00 20.06 -6.03
CA ARG A 569 15.70 19.36 -5.99
C ARG A 569 14.77 19.81 -7.10
N GLN A 570 14.69 21.12 -7.35
CA GLN A 570 13.84 21.70 -8.41
C GLN A 570 14.33 21.32 -9.81
N GLN A 571 15.62 21.32 -10.04
CA GLN A 571 16.18 20.97 -11.34
C GLN A 571 16.19 19.46 -11.64
N TRP A 572 16.25 18.61 -10.59
CA TRP A 572 16.18 17.15 -10.69
C TRP A 572 14.78 16.62 -10.36
N ARG A 573 13.77 17.42 -10.61
CA ARG A 573 12.36 17.15 -10.31
C ARG A 573 11.89 15.78 -10.79
N GLY A 574 12.32 15.35 -11.99
CA GLY A 574 11.98 14.04 -12.57
C GLY A 574 12.32 12.84 -11.67
N ALA A 575 13.30 12.96 -10.75
CA ALA A 575 13.61 11.97 -9.75
C ALA A 575 12.99 12.31 -8.38
N MET A 576 13.02 13.59 -7.99
CA MET A 576 12.64 14.04 -6.66
C MET A 576 11.15 13.87 -6.33
N GLU A 577 10.27 13.89 -7.33
CA GLU A 577 8.82 13.81 -7.11
C GLU A 577 8.26 12.38 -6.98
N CYS A 578 9.09 11.34 -7.09
CA CYS A 578 8.61 9.97 -6.92
C CYS A 578 7.99 9.77 -5.53
N ASN A 579 6.68 9.52 -5.48
CA ASN A 579 5.93 9.26 -4.24
C ASN A 579 5.84 7.77 -3.87
N GLY A 580 6.42 6.87 -4.67
CA GLY A 580 6.45 5.45 -4.37
C GLY A 580 5.18 4.67 -4.76
N ASN A 581 4.24 5.25 -5.52
CA ASN A 581 2.95 4.60 -5.87
C ASN A 581 3.07 3.22 -6.53
N GLY A 582 4.25 2.86 -7.04
CA GLY A 582 4.57 1.53 -7.56
C GLY A 582 3.90 1.16 -8.89
N LEU A 583 3.26 2.10 -9.62
CA LEU A 583 2.68 1.79 -10.93
C LEU A 583 3.72 1.22 -11.92
N CYS A 584 5.00 1.51 -11.70
CA CYS A 584 6.11 0.95 -12.47
C CYS A 584 6.35 -0.56 -12.22
N PHE A 585 5.67 -1.17 -11.26
CA PHE A 585 5.67 -2.63 -11.01
C PHE A 585 4.44 -3.33 -11.58
N ASN A 586 3.59 -2.64 -12.36
CA ASN A 586 2.34 -3.23 -12.80
C ASN A 586 2.56 -4.52 -13.60
N PHE A 587 1.66 -5.48 -13.38
CA PHE A 587 1.66 -6.80 -14.00
C PHE A 587 1.29 -6.75 -15.49
N ASP A 588 0.46 -5.80 -15.93
CA ASP A 588 -0.13 -5.82 -17.27
C ASP A 588 0.94 -5.73 -18.36
N ALA A 589 1.11 -6.82 -19.12
CA ALA A 589 2.05 -6.91 -20.22
C ALA A 589 1.73 -5.94 -21.36
N ARG A 590 0.48 -5.49 -21.49
CA ARG A 590 0.06 -4.50 -22.49
C ARG A 590 0.38 -3.07 -22.09
N SER A 591 0.63 -2.82 -20.82
CA SER A 591 1.09 -1.50 -20.36
C SER A 591 2.51 -1.25 -20.83
N PRO A 592 2.82 -0.12 -21.45
CA PRO A 592 4.19 0.21 -21.88
C PRO A 592 5.11 0.56 -20.71
N MET A 593 4.59 0.64 -19.47
CA MET A 593 5.35 1.05 -18.30
C MET A 593 6.50 0.08 -18.01
N CYS A 594 7.70 0.62 -18.08
CA CYS A 594 8.99 0.04 -17.75
C CYS A 594 9.25 -1.40 -18.22
N PRO A 595 9.61 -1.62 -19.48
CA PRO A 595 10.03 -2.94 -19.98
C PRO A 595 11.19 -3.55 -19.19
N SER A 596 12.13 -2.72 -18.75
CA SER A 596 13.29 -3.12 -17.96
C SER A 596 12.88 -3.82 -16.64
N MET A 597 11.93 -3.25 -15.91
CA MET A 597 11.41 -3.87 -14.68
C MET A 597 10.68 -5.19 -14.98
N LYS A 598 9.87 -5.23 -16.04
CA LYS A 598 9.10 -6.43 -16.39
C LYS A 598 9.98 -7.63 -16.74
N ILE A 599 11.10 -7.39 -17.41
CA ILE A 599 12.04 -8.45 -17.80
C ILE A 599 12.89 -8.90 -16.62
N THR A 600 13.43 -7.96 -15.84
CA THR A 600 14.40 -8.31 -14.80
C THR A 600 13.76 -8.74 -13.49
N GLN A 601 12.49 -8.37 -13.25
CA GLN A 601 11.80 -8.53 -11.97
C GLN A 601 12.58 -7.93 -10.78
N ASN A 602 13.58 -7.08 -11.08
CA ASN A 602 14.38 -6.38 -10.08
C ASN A 602 13.93 -4.92 -9.96
N ARG A 603 13.46 -4.54 -8.78
CA ARG A 603 12.92 -3.21 -8.51
C ARG A 603 13.92 -2.08 -8.65
N ILE A 604 15.23 -2.35 -8.58
CA ILE A 604 16.28 -1.37 -8.91
C ILE A 604 16.07 -0.82 -10.33
N HIS A 605 15.67 -1.67 -11.27
CA HIS A 605 15.47 -1.30 -12.67
C HIS A 605 14.13 -0.62 -12.95
N SER A 606 13.32 -0.38 -11.91
CA SER A 606 12.08 0.39 -12.05
C SER A 606 12.34 1.90 -12.03
N PRO A 607 11.44 2.72 -12.56
CA PRO A 607 11.48 4.17 -12.37
C PRO A 607 11.58 4.60 -10.91
N LYS A 608 10.84 3.94 -9.99
CA LYS A 608 10.93 4.17 -8.54
C LYS A 608 12.33 3.87 -8.01
N GLY A 609 12.89 2.70 -8.33
CA GLY A 609 14.23 2.31 -7.89
C GLY A 609 15.29 3.31 -8.35
N ARG A 610 15.31 3.63 -9.65
CA ARG A 610 16.23 4.60 -10.23
C ARG A 610 16.10 5.98 -9.63
N ALA A 611 14.87 6.46 -9.39
CA ALA A 611 14.63 7.75 -8.72
C ALA A 611 15.16 7.74 -7.28
N THR A 612 14.94 6.65 -6.53
CA THR A 612 15.47 6.50 -5.16
C THR A 612 17.00 6.56 -5.14
N LEU A 613 17.66 5.87 -6.06
CA LEU A 613 19.12 5.86 -6.14
C LEU A 613 19.70 7.25 -6.50
N VAL A 614 19.07 7.95 -7.45
CA VAL A 614 19.50 9.31 -7.83
C VAL A 614 19.30 10.29 -6.68
N ARG A 615 18.18 10.21 -5.95
CA ARG A 615 17.94 11.07 -4.78
C ARG A 615 19.04 10.90 -3.73
N GLU A 616 19.39 9.65 -3.41
CA GLU A 616 20.47 9.37 -2.47
C GLU A 616 21.83 9.83 -3.00
N TRP A 617 22.09 9.63 -4.28
CA TRP A 617 23.32 10.11 -4.92
C TRP A 617 23.45 11.64 -4.82
N LEU A 618 22.38 12.40 -5.08
CA LEU A 618 22.34 13.86 -4.93
C LEU A 618 22.58 14.30 -3.47
N ARG A 619 21.98 13.57 -2.51
CA ARG A 619 22.19 13.84 -1.09
C ARG A 619 23.64 13.64 -0.68
N LEU A 620 24.27 12.55 -1.12
CA LEU A 620 25.66 12.24 -0.83
C LEU A 620 26.65 13.21 -1.51
N LEU A 621 26.30 13.77 -2.68
CA LEU A 621 27.05 14.86 -3.29
C LEU A 621 26.95 16.14 -2.45
N ALA A 622 25.73 16.48 -2.01
CA ALA A 622 25.50 17.66 -1.17
C ALA A 622 26.25 17.58 0.16
N ASP A 623 26.26 16.42 0.80
CA ASP A 623 27.02 16.15 2.04
C ASP A 623 28.54 16.40 1.85
N ARG A 624 29.03 16.26 0.63
CA ARG A 624 30.43 16.55 0.26
C ARG A 624 30.65 17.95 -0.28
N GLY A 625 29.66 18.82 -0.20
CA GLY A 625 29.73 20.18 -0.72
C GLY A 625 29.83 20.28 -2.23
N VAL A 626 29.41 19.24 -2.96
CA VAL A 626 29.44 19.20 -4.43
C VAL A 626 28.09 19.63 -4.98
N ASP A 627 28.10 20.67 -5.79
CA ASP A 627 26.91 21.17 -6.49
C ASP A 627 26.86 20.59 -7.91
N PRO A 628 25.94 19.64 -8.19
CA PRO A 628 25.82 19.06 -9.51
C PRO A 628 25.41 20.05 -10.59
N LEU A 629 24.68 21.13 -10.26
CA LEU A 629 24.26 22.15 -11.21
C LEU A 629 25.45 22.99 -11.72
N LYS A 630 26.37 23.34 -10.82
CA LYS A 630 27.61 24.00 -11.23
C LYS A 630 28.46 23.11 -12.12
N LEU A 631 28.55 21.82 -11.75
CA LEU A 631 29.31 20.87 -12.59
C LEU A 631 28.69 20.73 -13.99
N GLU A 632 27.38 20.70 -14.11
CA GLU A 632 26.67 20.65 -15.41
C GLU A 632 26.96 21.90 -16.26
N GLN A 633 27.05 23.08 -15.67
CA GLN A 633 27.37 24.33 -16.36
C GLN A 633 28.84 24.41 -16.83
N GLU A 634 29.76 23.90 -15.99
CA GLU A 634 31.21 23.92 -16.30
C GLU A 634 31.61 22.89 -17.37
N LEU A 635 30.82 21.85 -17.61
CA LEU A 635 31.15 20.76 -18.53
C LEU A 635 31.37 21.19 -20.00
N PRO A 636 30.54 22.08 -20.57
CA PRO A 636 30.73 22.51 -21.96
C PRO A 636 31.99 23.33 -22.18
N GLU A 637 32.48 24.02 -21.13
CA GLU A 637 33.63 24.91 -21.19
C GLU A 637 34.95 24.22 -20.82
N SER A 638 34.87 23.08 -20.13
CA SER A 638 36.04 22.33 -19.71
C SER A 638 36.57 21.42 -20.83
N GLY A 639 37.47 21.92 -21.62
CA GLY A 639 38.31 21.06 -22.48
C GLY A 639 39.08 20.01 -21.66
N VAL A 640 39.62 18.99 -22.30
CA VAL A 640 40.47 17.98 -21.63
C VAL A 640 41.71 18.66 -21.04
N SER A 641 41.69 18.97 -19.76
CA SER A 641 42.82 19.52 -19.05
C SER A 641 43.70 18.40 -18.47
N LEU A 642 44.94 18.68 -18.22
CA LEU A 642 45.86 17.72 -17.59
C LEU A 642 45.34 17.25 -16.23
N ARG A 643 44.64 18.13 -15.46
CA ARG A 643 43.97 17.79 -14.19
C ARG A 643 42.84 16.79 -14.36
N THR A 644 42.00 16.93 -15.41
CA THR A 644 40.93 16.00 -15.71
C THR A 644 41.45 14.64 -16.16
N LEU A 645 42.55 14.60 -16.89
CA LEU A 645 43.22 13.37 -17.29
C LEU A 645 43.80 12.60 -16.10
N ILE A 646 44.51 13.30 -15.20
CA ILE A 646 45.05 12.69 -13.96
C ILE A 646 43.91 12.15 -13.09
N ALA A 647 42.85 12.91 -12.91
CA ALA A 647 41.72 12.47 -12.10
C ALA A 647 40.98 11.27 -12.70
N ARG A 648 40.79 11.24 -14.02
CA ARG A 648 40.22 10.08 -14.71
C ARG A 648 41.07 8.82 -14.58
N THR A 649 42.42 8.99 -14.73
CA THR A 649 43.36 7.88 -14.56
C THR A 649 43.31 7.35 -13.12
N ARG A 650 43.26 8.25 -12.13
CA ARG A 650 43.14 7.88 -10.73
C ARG A 650 41.80 7.16 -10.45
N ASN A 651 40.67 7.67 -10.93
CA ASN A 651 39.35 7.04 -10.74
C ASN A 651 39.29 5.67 -11.41
N SER A 652 39.85 5.53 -12.62
CA SER A 652 39.94 4.23 -13.30
C SER A 652 40.81 3.24 -12.53
N TRP A 653 41.90 3.71 -11.91
CA TRP A 653 42.76 2.89 -11.08
C TRP A 653 42.05 2.41 -9.78
N HIS A 654 41.29 3.30 -9.09
CA HIS A 654 40.47 2.93 -7.95
C HIS A 654 39.37 1.93 -8.34
N ALA A 655 38.67 2.15 -9.46
CA ALA A 655 37.67 1.23 -9.99
C ALA A 655 38.27 -0.16 -10.30
N ASN A 656 39.46 -0.21 -10.93
CA ASN A 656 40.15 -1.46 -11.23
C ASN A 656 40.61 -2.21 -9.97
N LYS A 657 40.78 -1.52 -8.85
CA LYS A 657 41.06 -2.13 -7.54
C LYS A 657 39.80 -2.65 -6.84
N GLY A 658 38.62 -2.47 -7.41
CA GLY A 658 37.36 -2.85 -6.78
C GLY A 658 36.99 -1.98 -5.57
N GLU A 659 37.54 -0.77 -5.47
CA GLU A 659 37.15 0.15 -4.38
C GLU A 659 35.72 0.60 -4.57
N TYR A 660 34.95 0.55 -3.47
CA TYR A 660 33.52 0.85 -3.49
C TYR A 660 33.25 2.30 -3.90
N ASP A 661 32.27 2.48 -4.78
CA ASP A 661 31.74 3.78 -5.16
C ASP A 661 30.27 3.66 -5.52
N PHE A 662 29.39 4.28 -4.75
CA PHE A 662 27.96 4.25 -4.97
C PHE A 662 27.53 4.77 -6.35
N SER A 663 28.30 5.67 -6.96
CA SER A 663 28.03 6.11 -8.33
C SER A 663 28.09 4.96 -9.35
N HIS A 664 28.82 3.88 -9.08
CA HIS A 664 28.83 2.69 -9.95
C HIS A 664 27.52 1.91 -9.84
N GLU A 665 26.96 1.74 -8.65
CA GLU A 665 25.64 1.10 -8.46
C GLU A 665 24.54 1.89 -9.18
N VAL A 666 24.57 3.24 -9.06
CA VAL A 666 23.62 4.11 -9.76
C VAL A 666 23.78 3.98 -11.29
N LYS A 667 25.00 3.96 -11.79
CA LYS A 667 25.30 3.80 -13.23
C LYS A 667 24.79 2.45 -13.74
N GLU A 668 24.99 1.39 -12.99
CA GLU A 668 24.51 0.05 -13.34
C GLU A 668 22.98 0.02 -13.44
N ALA A 669 22.28 0.57 -12.45
CA ALA A 669 20.83 0.72 -12.47
C ALA A 669 20.33 1.52 -13.70
N MET A 670 21.07 2.56 -14.12
CA MET A 670 20.73 3.38 -15.28
C MET A 670 21.00 2.67 -16.61
N SER A 671 21.98 1.77 -16.67
CA SER A 671 22.41 1.10 -17.91
C SER A 671 21.30 0.26 -18.55
N GLY A 672 20.42 -0.36 -17.74
CA GLY A 672 19.27 -1.13 -18.22
C GLY A 672 18.06 -0.32 -18.67
N CYS A 673 18.10 1.03 -18.62
CA CYS A 673 16.99 1.87 -19.06
C CYS A 673 17.00 2.04 -20.59
N LEU A 674 15.89 1.67 -21.23
CA LEU A 674 15.72 1.77 -22.70
C LEU A 674 15.42 3.20 -23.18
N ALA A 675 15.32 4.18 -22.29
CA ALA A 675 14.95 5.57 -22.58
C ALA A 675 13.63 5.74 -23.37
N CYS A 676 12.69 4.80 -23.22
CA CYS A 676 11.43 4.76 -23.98
C CYS A 676 10.41 5.85 -23.55
N LYS A 677 10.67 6.60 -22.49
CA LYS A 677 9.80 7.64 -21.90
C LYS A 677 8.41 7.19 -21.44
N ALA A 678 8.11 5.89 -21.42
CA ALA A 678 6.82 5.40 -20.91
C ALA A 678 6.54 5.84 -19.46
N CYS A 679 7.58 5.97 -18.64
CA CYS A 679 7.43 6.45 -17.26
C CYS A 679 6.94 7.91 -17.20
N SER A 680 7.36 8.81 -18.09
CA SER A 680 6.91 10.21 -18.08
C SER A 680 5.46 10.39 -18.56
N THR A 681 4.90 9.41 -19.28
CA THR A 681 3.52 9.44 -19.79
C THR A 681 2.54 8.62 -18.97
N GLN A 682 2.97 7.44 -18.48
CA GLN A 682 2.10 6.51 -17.76
C GLN A 682 2.05 6.76 -16.25
N CYS A 683 3.14 7.27 -15.66
CA CYS A 683 3.16 7.59 -14.24
C CYS A 683 2.30 8.83 -13.96
N PRO A 684 1.36 8.78 -12.98
CA PRO A 684 0.50 9.92 -12.67
C PRO A 684 1.28 11.15 -12.20
N ILE A 685 2.47 10.95 -11.60
CA ILE A 685 3.37 12.03 -11.16
C ILE A 685 4.53 12.29 -12.14
N LYS A 686 4.48 11.69 -13.33
CA LYS A 686 5.34 11.97 -14.49
C LYS A 686 6.84 11.88 -14.20
N ILE A 687 7.28 10.83 -13.50
CA ILE A 687 8.71 10.55 -13.28
C ILE A 687 9.39 10.34 -14.64
N ASP A 688 10.45 11.09 -14.92
CA ASP A 688 11.18 11.04 -16.20
C ASP A 688 12.58 10.45 -16.04
N VAL A 689 12.67 9.12 -16.07
CA VAL A 689 13.96 8.42 -15.98
C VAL A 689 14.93 8.80 -17.11
N PRO A 690 14.54 8.88 -18.38
CA PRO A 690 15.43 9.30 -19.44
C PRO A 690 16.08 10.66 -19.23
N GLU A 691 15.35 11.62 -18.66
CA GLU A 691 15.87 12.96 -18.36
C GLU A 691 16.97 12.87 -17.29
N PHE A 692 16.66 12.40 -16.08
CA PHE A 692 17.66 12.38 -15.02
C PHE A 692 18.76 11.34 -15.24
N ARG A 693 18.52 10.28 -16.03
CA ARG A 693 19.55 9.36 -16.50
C ARG A 693 20.60 10.08 -17.37
N SER A 694 20.15 10.88 -18.34
CA SER A 694 21.05 11.63 -19.21
C SER A 694 21.95 12.58 -18.41
N ARG A 695 21.38 13.33 -17.48
CA ARG A 695 22.11 14.24 -16.60
C ARG A 695 23.11 13.50 -15.72
N PHE A 696 22.68 12.42 -15.09
CA PHE A 696 23.57 11.57 -14.28
C PHE A 696 24.74 11.04 -15.10
N LEU A 697 24.48 10.45 -16.28
CA LEU A 697 25.53 9.89 -17.13
C LEU A 697 26.50 10.94 -17.65
N GLN A 698 26.02 12.15 -17.99
CA GLN A 698 26.86 13.27 -18.36
C GLN A 698 27.89 13.57 -17.25
N LEU A 699 27.43 13.71 -15.99
CA LEU A 699 28.29 13.93 -14.83
C LEU A 699 29.20 12.73 -14.54
N TYR A 700 28.64 11.52 -14.60
CA TYR A 700 29.38 10.28 -14.33
C TYR A 700 30.56 10.09 -15.30
N HIS A 701 30.37 10.29 -16.58
CA HIS A 701 31.42 10.09 -17.60
C HIS A 701 32.48 11.19 -17.63
N THR A 702 32.37 12.22 -16.82
CA THR A 702 33.45 13.21 -16.63
C THR A 702 34.54 12.78 -15.64
N ARG A 703 34.32 11.66 -14.95
CA ARG A 703 35.24 11.12 -13.92
C ARG A 703 36.50 10.53 -14.52
#